data_95934f594b1134b5bb0c27fad903e8ce
#
_entry.id   95934f594b1134b5bb0c27fad903e8ce
#
_cell.length_a   1.000
_cell.length_b   1.000
_cell.length_c   1.000
_cell.angle_alpha   90.00
_cell.angle_beta   90.00
_cell.angle_gamma   90.00
#
_symmetry.space_group_name_H-M   'P 1'
#
loop_
_entity.id
_entity.type
_entity.pdbx_description
1 polymer ?
#
loop_
_entity_poly.entity_id
_entity_poly.type
_entity_poly.pdbx_seq_one_letter_code
_entity_poly.pdbx_strand_id
1 'polypeptide(L)'
;MIQRFSFGHPFPTQSVVLSLPAESGPVPFLTPDGSGWRFTLSEQAAVYGLGEMPRGINKRGWHYIANNTDESRHSEDKLSFYGAHNFLLVRDGSTCFGLFVDFPGKVYYDIGYSRHDLLSFHTETPDYDLYLLSGGNENAICKEFRTLIGRSYIPPKWAFGLAQSRWGYKTEEDVREVARQYKEHDLPLDMICMDIEYMQDYADFTVNKERFPDLAKLSADLKAQGIRLVPIIDAGVRVDPNDSTCTEGLEKGYFCKKADGTPFVAAVWPGKAYFADFLRPEVREWFGHKYKALTDCGIEGFWNDMNEPSLFYSPERLRAFLNDMAALREKDNIEQEEFFLRVVGGAMGLMNSPADYASFYHEVDGQKVRHDQVHNLYGGSMTRAAGEAFADLRPGQRTLLYSRSSFIGSHRYGGIWLGDNNSSWAQLLANIQMMPSVQMCGFLYSGADLCGFSCDTTPDLALRWLEFGLLTPLMRNHSAVGTRMQEYYRFPEVLPAVRNMIRLRYALLPYLYSEFMKAALENTSYFRPLAFDYPDDPDAREVEDQLLLGEGLMAAPVYVQNAHGRHVYLPEPMKLLRLRAVDDYDEEILPAGHHYIRCALDEMLLFIRPGHIIPVAQPANNTAELDDSSLTLWSFLPDGESAEYRMYRDDGVTTEYEKKEHWKTLQIHQS
;
A
#
# COMPACT_ATOMS: atom_id res chain seq x y z
N MET A 1 26.10 -8.18 -0.70
CA MET A 1 26.84 -7.88 0.57
C MET A 1 26.14 -6.69 1.25
N ILE A 2 25.82 -6.83 2.55
CA ILE A 2 25.17 -5.78 3.34
C ILE A 2 26.18 -5.24 4.35
N GLN A 3 26.40 -3.93 4.38
CA GLN A 3 27.25 -3.23 5.34
C GLN A 3 26.40 -2.24 6.14
N ARG A 4 26.58 -2.17 7.46
CA ARG A 4 25.93 -1.21 8.33
C ARG A 4 26.92 -0.17 8.79
N PHE A 5 26.58 1.11 8.66
CA PHE A 5 27.30 2.25 9.21
C PHE A 5 26.38 2.95 10.22
N SER A 6 26.89 3.22 11.42
CA SER A 6 26.11 3.79 12.51
C SER A 6 26.66 5.17 12.86
N PHE A 7 25.79 6.18 12.91
CA PHE A 7 26.15 7.57 13.17
C PHE A 7 25.39 8.07 14.41
N GLY A 8 26.07 8.81 15.27
CA GLY A 8 25.50 9.35 16.50
C GLY A 8 24.91 8.27 17.43
N HIS A 9 23.64 8.46 17.81
CA HIS A 9 22.86 7.56 18.67
C HIS A 9 21.56 7.18 18.00
N PRO A 10 21.55 6.22 17.02
CA PRO A 10 20.36 5.85 16.28
C PRO A 10 19.21 5.41 17.19
N PHE A 11 18.01 5.88 16.87
CA PHE A 11 16.79 5.39 17.52
C PHE A 11 16.50 3.94 17.07
N PRO A 12 16.11 3.02 17.98
CA PRO A 12 15.82 1.63 17.64
C PRO A 12 14.46 1.49 16.91
N THR A 13 14.43 1.69 15.61
CA THR A 13 13.22 1.65 14.77
C THR A 13 12.62 0.25 14.65
N GLN A 14 13.42 -0.78 14.89
CA GLN A 14 13.09 -2.20 14.67
C GLN A 14 12.72 -2.52 13.19
N SER A 15 13.24 -1.74 12.25
CA SER A 15 13.05 -1.94 10.82
C SER A 15 13.72 -3.20 10.31
N VAL A 16 14.88 -3.54 10.86
CA VAL A 16 15.71 -4.67 10.43
C VAL A 16 15.56 -5.86 11.37
N VAL A 17 15.75 -7.06 10.83
CA VAL A 17 15.73 -8.32 11.59
C VAL A 17 17.12 -8.95 11.73
N LEU A 18 18.09 -8.55 10.89
CA LEU A 18 19.46 -9.03 10.95
C LEU A 18 20.30 -8.12 11.84
N SER A 19 20.99 -8.70 12.80
CA SER A 19 21.98 -7.98 13.62
C SER A 19 23.31 -7.96 12.89
N LEU A 20 23.73 -6.79 12.45
CA LEU A 20 25.00 -6.57 11.75
C LEU A 20 25.90 -5.64 12.58
N PRO A 21 27.20 -5.94 12.70
CA PRO A 21 28.14 -5.01 13.32
C PRO A 21 28.23 -3.72 12.50
N ALA A 22 28.47 -2.61 13.18
CA ALA A 22 28.75 -1.36 12.49
C ALA A 22 30.15 -1.39 11.88
N GLU A 23 30.25 -1.04 10.61
CA GLU A 23 31.54 -0.86 9.92
C GLU A 23 32.21 0.43 10.35
N SER A 24 33.54 0.43 10.29
CA SER A 24 34.37 1.62 10.51
C SER A 24 35.03 2.05 9.21
N GLY A 25 35.07 3.36 8.96
CA GLY A 25 35.71 3.92 7.76
C GLY A 25 34.73 4.61 6.81
N PRO A 26 35.19 4.95 5.59
CA PRO A 26 34.38 5.67 4.63
C PRO A 26 33.22 4.76 4.12
N VAL A 27 32.04 5.34 3.89
CA VAL A 27 30.95 4.65 3.23
C VAL A 27 31.27 4.53 1.74
N PRO A 28 31.32 3.32 1.18
CA PRO A 28 31.60 3.14 -0.24
C PRO A 28 30.62 3.91 -1.13
N PHE A 29 31.10 4.43 -2.26
CA PHE A 29 30.38 5.24 -3.25
C PHE A 29 29.95 6.64 -2.77
N LEU A 30 29.84 6.89 -1.47
CA LEU A 30 29.27 8.11 -0.91
C LEU A 30 30.32 9.06 -0.37
N THR A 31 30.05 10.36 -0.48
CA THR A 31 30.84 11.44 0.12
C THR A 31 29.99 12.13 1.19
N PRO A 32 30.53 12.42 2.41
CA PRO A 32 29.80 13.14 3.43
C PRO A 32 29.26 14.49 2.96
N ASP A 33 28.03 14.85 3.35
CA ASP A 33 27.39 16.12 3.03
C ASP A 33 26.43 16.55 4.17
N GLY A 34 26.90 17.43 5.06
CA GLY A 34 26.15 17.86 6.23
C GLY A 34 25.80 16.68 7.16
N SER A 35 24.50 16.50 7.45
CA SER A 35 23.96 15.36 8.23
C SER A 35 23.66 14.14 7.36
N GLY A 36 24.14 14.09 6.13
CA GLY A 36 23.88 13.02 5.18
C GLY A 36 25.03 12.76 4.23
N TRP A 37 24.71 12.32 3.04
CA TRP A 37 25.66 11.85 2.04
C TRP A 37 25.23 12.23 0.64
N ARG A 38 26.22 12.26 -0.27
CA ARG A 38 25.98 12.50 -1.70
C ARG A 38 26.71 11.47 -2.57
N PHE A 39 26.14 11.26 -3.77
CA PHE A 39 26.69 10.46 -4.86
C PHE A 39 26.60 11.27 -6.17
N THR A 40 27.59 11.15 -7.04
CA THR A 40 27.56 11.80 -8.35
C THR A 40 26.94 10.87 -9.38
N LEU A 41 25.82 11.31 -9.98
CA LEU A 41 25.07 10.56 -11.00
C LEU A 41 25.64 10.85 -12.39
N SER A 42 25.88 9.82 -13.21
CA SER A 42 26.09 10.00 -14.64
C SER A 42 24.79 10.35 -15.37
N GLU A 43 24.86 10.69 -16.65
CA GLU A 43 23.67 10.97 -17.47
C GLU A 43 22.73 9.74 -17.58
N GLN A 44 23.30 8.53 -17.54
CA GLN A 44 22.57 7.27 -17.67
C GLN A 44 22.08 6.68 -16.35
N ALA A 45 22.34 7.36 -15.22
CA ALA A 45 21.95 6.84 -13.93
C ALA A 45 20.43 6.81 -13.74
N ALA A 46 19.92 5.71 -13.17
CA ALA A 46 18.55 5.55 -12.71
C ALA A 46 18.52 5.31 -11.19
N VAL A 47 17.49 5.83 -10.54
CA VAL A 47 17.27 5.68 -9.10
C VAL A 47 15.86 5.16 -8.86
N TYR A 48 15.75 4.02 -8.22
CA TYR A 48 14.47 3.33 -7.94
C TYR A 48 14.19 3.31 -6.44
N GLY A 49 12.94 3.07 -6.04
CA GLY A 49 12.57 2.86 -4.64
C GLY A 49 11.80 4.01 -4.01
N LEU A 50 12.10 4.32 -2.75
CA LEU A 50 11.38 5.24 -1.87
C LEU A 50 9.89 4.89 -1.63
N GLY A 51 9.46 3.70 -2.07
CA GLY A 51 8.11 3.17 -1.80
C GLY A 51 6.99 4.05 -2.34
N GLU A 52 6.16 4.56 -1.45
CA GLU A 52 4.98 5.36 -1.76
C GLU A 52 5.35 6.83 -1.99
N MET A 53 5.92 7.10 -3.17
CA MET A 53 6.36 8.45 -3.57
C MET A 53 5.82 8.79 -4.95
N PRO A 54 5.49 10.08 -5.21
CA PRO A 54 5.02 10.53 -6.51
C PRO A 54 6.06 10.35 -7.62
N ARG A 55 5.64 10.67 -8.85
CA ARG A 55 6.42 10.58 -10.08
C ARG A 55 6.78 9.15 -10.46
N GLY A 56 7.44 8.97 -11.58
CA GLY A 56 7.74 7.71 -12.24
C GLY A 56 8.37 6.59 -11.40
N ILE A 57 8.70 5.51 -12.05
CA ILE A 57 9.46 4.39 -11.48
C ILE A 57 10.89 4.84 -11.18
N ASN A 58 11.53 5.56 -12.13
CA ASN A 58 12.79 6.24 -11.91
C ASN A 58 12.56 7.56 -11.16
N LYS A 59 13.13 7.68 -9.97
CA LYS A 59 12.94 8.83 -9.07
C LYS A 59 13.82 10.04 -9.41
N ARG A 60 14.68 9.97 -10.44
CA ARG A 60 15.56 11.07 -10.84
C ARG A 60 14.78 12.27 -11.37
N GLY A 61 15.27 13.47 -11.08
CA GLY A 61 14.71 14.75 -11.53
C GLY A 61 13.79 15.43 -10.50
N TRP A 62 13.73 14.91 -9.27
CA TRP A 62 12.91 15.49 -8.22
C TRP A 62 13.54 15.41 -6.83
N HIS A 63 12.92 16.09 -5.88
CA HIS A 63 13.24 15.99 -4.47
C HIS A 63 12.06 15.39 -3.70
N TYR A 64 12.36 14.65 -2.63
CA TYR A 64 11.35 13.91 -1.86
C TYR A 64 11.59 14.09 -0.36
N ILE A 65 10.55 13.98 0.42
CA ILE A 65 10.62 13.94 1.88
C ILE A 65 9.99 12.63 2.35
N ALA A 66 10.78 11.70 2.87
CA ALA A 66 10.22 10.53 3.51
C ALA A 66 9.62 10.94 4.86
N ASN A 67 8.30 11.11 4.87
CA ASN A 67 7.50 11.52 6.02
C ASN A 67 6.06 11.04 5.81
N ASN A 68 5.48 10.38 6.79
CA ASN A 68 4.10 9.98 6.74
C ASN A 68 3.20 11.21 6.70
N THR A 69 2.46 11.39 5.61
CA THR A 69 1.68 12.61 5.37
C THR A 69 0.28 12.23 4.89
N ASP A 70 -0.74 12.72 5.57
CA ASP A 70 -2.12 12.65 5.11
C ASP A 70 -2.30 13.59 3.92
N GLU A 71 -2.06 13.08 2.71
CA GLU A 71 -2.09 13.83 1.45
C GLU A 71 -3.05 13.18 0.44
N SER A 72 -4.24 13.73 0.35
CA SER A 72 -5.31 13.22 -0.51
C SER A 72 -5.20 13.65 -1.99
N ARG A 73 -4.15 14.36 -2.37
CA ARG A 73 -3.93 14.80 -3.76
C ARG A 73 -2.64 14.19 -4.30
N HIS A 74 -2.75 13.04 -4.96
CA HIS A 74 -1.62 12.33 -5.53
C HIS A 74 -1.15 12.96 -6.83
N SER A 75 -0.55 14.13 -6.77
CA SER A 75 -0.01 14.85 -7.92
C SER A 75 1.52 14.90 -7.91
N GLU A 76 2.11 15.19 -9.06
CA GLU A 76 3.57 15.18 -9.25
C GLU A 76 4.34 16.22 -8.45
N ASP A 77 3.66 17.27 -7.95
CA ASP A 77 4.26 18.33 -7.13
C ASP A 77 4.40 17.95 -5.66
N LYS A 78 3.87 16.81 -5.24
CA LYS A 78 3.97 16.36 -3.86
C LYS A 78 5.36 15.82 -3.54
N LEU A 79 5.70 15.91 -2.25
CA LEU A 79 7.01 15.51 -1.74
C LEU A 79 6.95 14.23 -0.90
N SER A 80 5.76 13.90 -0.38
CA SER A 80 5.50 12.72 0.47
C SER A 80 4.04 12.32 0.39
N PHE A 81 3.76 11.05 0.70
CA PHE A 81 2.44 10.47 0.88
C PHE A 81 2.34 9.77 2.24
N TYR A 82 1.46 8.78 2.38
CA TYR A 82 1.11 8.15 3.65
C TYR A 82 2.18 7.26 4.25
N GLY A 83 3.16 6.80 3.45
CA GLY A 83 4.22 5.90 3.88
C GLY A 83 5.63 6.49 3.74
N ALA A 84 6.48 6.27 4.73
CA ALA A 84 7.89 6.65 4.71
C ALA A 84 8.78 5.41 4.53
N HIS A 85 9.33 5.23 3.33
CA HIS A 85 10.08 4.04 2.95
C HIS A 85 11.47 4.41 2.45
N ASN A 86 12.43 4.53 3.37
CA ASN A 86 13.77 5.10 3.17
C ASN A 86 14.76 4.18 2.42
N PHE A 87 14.28 3.34 1.51
CA PHE A 87 15.12 2.49 0.67
C PHE A 87 15.14 3.00 -0.77
N LEU A 88 16.33 3.18 -1.32
CA LEU A 88 16.55 3.45 -2.73
C LEU A 88 17.62 2.53 -3.32
N LEU A 89 17.54 2.32 -4.64
CA LEU A 89 18.50 1.56 -5.42
C LEU A 89 19.03 2.44 -6.55
N VAL A 90 20.34 2.52 -6.67
CA VAL A 90 21.03 3.27 -7.72
C VAL A 90 21.64 2.32 -8.73
N ARG A 91 21.32 2.54 -10.00
CA ARG A 91 22.03 1.95 -11.14
C ARG A 91 22.74 3.04 -11.93
N ASP A 92 24.05 2.96 -12.05
CA ASP A 92 24.87 3.92 -12.80
C ASP A 92 25.98 3.19 -13.57
N GLY A 93 25.75 2.95 -14.85
CA GLY A 93 26.58 2.10 -15.66
C GLY A 93 26.66 0.67 -15.08
N SER A 94 27.88 0.21 -14.76
CA SER A 94 28.10 -1.08 -14.10
C SER A 94 27.95 -1.01 -12.57
N THR A 95 27.81 0.16 -11.99
CA THR A 95 27.62 0.35 -10.54
C THR A 95 26.15 0.12 -10.19
N CYS A 96 25.89 -0.80 -9.24
CA CYS A 96 24.57 -1.04 -8.71
C CYS A 96 24.67 -1.20 -7.19
N PHE A 97 23.91 -0.37 -6.44
CA PHE A 97 23.87 -0.47 -4.98
C PHE A 97 22.54 0.00 -4.43
N GLY A 98 22.16 -0.52 -3.27
CA GLY A 98 21.00 -0.08 -2.48
C GLY A 98 21.46 0.71 -1.26
N LEU A 99 20.64 1.68 -0.86
CA LEU A 99 20.80 2.45 0.37
C LEU A 99 19.50 2.38 1.18
N PHE A 100 19.63 2.03 2.44
CA PHE A 100 18.52 2.14 3.40
C PHE A 100 18.96 3.06 4.55
N VAL A 101 18.26 4.18 4.70
CA VAL A 101 18.46 5.15 5.78
C VAL A 101 17.47 4.81 6.90
N ASP A 102 17.92 4.14 7.93
CA ASP A 102 17.09 3.76 9.07
C ASP A 102 17.00 4.92 10.06
N PHE A 103 16.04 5.80 9.83
CA PHE A 103 15.77 7.01 10.60
C PHE A 103 14.27 7.21 10.78
N PRO A 104 13.78 7.45 12.01
CA PRO A 104 12.35 7.50 12.33
C PRO A 104 11.67 8.83 12.00
N GLY A 105 12.44 9.90 11.80
CA GLY A 105 11.97 11.23 11.42
C GLY A 105 12.05 11.48 9.91
N LYS A 106 12.10 12.73 9.51
CA LYS A 106 12.14 13.12 8.10
C LYS A 106 13.50 12.88 7.48
N VAL A 107 13.49 12.26 6.30
CA VAL A 107 14.65 12.15 5.43
C VAL A 107 14.38 12.91 4.14
N TYR A 108 15.28 13.83 3.80
CA TYR A 108 15.18 14.67 2.61
C TYR A 108 16.10 14.12 1.53
N TYR A 109 15.56 13.91 0.34
CA TYR A 109 16.27 13.40 -0.83
C TYR A 109 16.28 14.45 -1.95
N ASP A 110 17.44 14.69 -2.54
CA ASP A 110 17.60 15.39 -3.81
C ASP A 110 18.16 14.39 -4.82
N ILE A 111 17.38 14.08 -5.84
CA ILE A 111 17.75 13.08 -6.85
C ILE A 111 17.78 13.75 -8.23
N GLY A 112 18.83 14.50 -8.50
CA GLY A 112 18.97 15.22 -9.76
C GLY A 112 18.08 16.45 -9.90
N TYR A 113 17.55 16.99 -8.80
CA TYR A 113 16.64 18.13 -8.79
C TYR A 113 17.39 19.46 -8.74
N SER A 114 18.20 19.71 -7.70
CA SER A 114 19.00 20.95 -7.60
C SER A 114 20.15 20.97 -8.59
N ARG A 115 20.73 19.79 -8.83
CA ARG A 115 21.80 19.56 -9.81
C ARG A 115 21.55 18.20 -10.48
N HIS A 116 21.57 18.16 -11.79
CA HIS A 116 21.25 16.97 -12.58
C HIS A 116 22.19 15.77 -12.31
N ASP A 117 23.42 16.04 -11.89
CA ASP A 117 24.46 15.06 -11.56
C ASP A 117 24.54 14.72 -10.05
N LEU A 118 23.53 15.09 -9.24
CA LEU A 118 23.57 14.92 -7.80
C LEU A 118 22.47 13.98 -7.31
N LEU A 119 22.87 12.98 -6.54
CA LEU A 119 22.02 12.31 -5.56
C LEU A 119 22.51 12.70 -4.18
N SER A 120 21.66 13.23 -3.32
CA SER A 120 21.99 13.44 -1.90
C SER A 120 20.79 13.13 -1.01
N PHE A 121 21.08 12.79 0.23
CA PHE A 121 20.08 12.76 1.30
C PHE A 121 20.64 13.40 2.56
N HIS A 122 19.74 13.93 3.39
CA HIS A 122 20.05 14.38 4.74
C HIS A 122 18.90 14.10 5.69
N THR A 123 19.23 13.99 6.97
CA THR A 123 18.31 13.77 8.09
C THR A 123 18.28 15.00 9.00
N GLU A 124 17.25 15.14 9.84
CA GLU A 124 17.14 16.26 10.78
C GLU A 124 18.21 16.21 11.89
N THR A 125 18.69 15.01 12.24
CA THR A 125 19.81 14.80 13.16
C THR A 125 20.79 13.78 12.56
N PRO A 126 22.06 13.74 13.00
CA PRO A 126 23.02 12.75 12.50
C PRO A 126 22.88 11.36 13.16
N ASP A 127 21.76 11.07 13.83
CA ASP A 127 21.56 9.86 14.64
C ASP A 127 20.81 8.81 13.83
N TYR A 128 21.47 8.09 12.94
CA TYR A 128 20.83 7.07 12.10
C TYR A 128 21.77 5.90 11.76
N ASP A 129 21.18 4.79 11.41
CA ASP A 129 21.88 3.69 10.75
C ASP A 129 21.72 3.79 9.23
N LEU A 130 22.82 3.60 8.52
CA LEU A 130 22.86 3.49 7.07
C LEU A 130 23.25 2.07 6.66
N TYR A 131 22.41 1.43 5.88
CA TYR A 131 22.70 0.14 5.29
C TYR A 131 23.02 0.31 3.80
N LEU A 132 24.23 -0.11 3.43
CA LEU A 132 24.69 -0.18 2.04
C LEU A 132 24.63 -1.63 1.55
N LEU A 133 23.90 -1.85 0.45
CA LEU A 133 23.78 -3.15 -0.21
C LEU A 133 24.50 -3.09 -1.56
N SER A 134 25.40 -4.03 -1.84
CA SER A 134 26.21 -4.02 -3.05
C SER A 134 26.62 -5.42 -3.50
N GLY A 135 27.11 -5.54 -4.74
CA GLY A 135 27.66 -6.81 -5.26
C GLY A 135 26.62 -7.70 -5.95
N GLY A 136 25.66 -7.12 -6.62
CA GLY A 136 24.67 -7.84 -7.43
C GLY A 136 23.97 -6.91 -8.41
N ASN A 137 23.00 -7.45 -9.15
CA ASN A 137 22.06 -6.66 -9.95
C ASN A 137 20.90 -6.17 -9.07
N GLU A 138 19.97 -5.45 -9.67
CA GLU A 138 18.81 -4.85 -9.00
C GLU A 138 17.97 -5.89 -8.24
N ASN A 139 17.67 -7.02 -8.86
CA ASN A 139 16.92 -8.11 -8.23
C ASN A 139 17.64 -8.70 -7.02
N ALA A 140 18.97 -8.89 -7.12
CA ALA A 140 19.79 -9.41 -6.02
C ALA A 140 19.82 -8.44 -4.84
N ILE A 141 19.95 -7.13 -5.09
CA ILE A 141 19.94 -6.09 -4.06
C ILE A 141 18.58 -6.00 -3.39
N CYS A 142 17.48 -6.03 -4.14
CA CYS A 142 16.14 -6.07 -3.58
C CYS A 142 15.93 -7.30 -2.69
N LYS A 143 16.40 -8.47 -3.13
CA LYS A 143 16.34 -9.71 -2.34
C LYS A 143 17.16 -9.61 -1.05
N GLU A 144 18.39 -9.07 -1.11
CA GLU A 144 19.22 -8.83 0.08
C GLU A 144 18.53 -7.82 1.03
N PHE A 145 17.97 -6.74 0.49
CA PHE A 145 17.24 -5.77 1.30
C PHE A 145 16.03 -6.40 2.00
N ARG A 146 15.22 -7.15 1.28
CA ARG A 146 14.07 -7.84 1.87
C ARG A 146 14.47 -8.91 2.90
N THR A 147 15.66 -9.52 2.74
CA THR A 147 16.22 -10.41 3.76
C THR A 147 16.63 -9.63 5.01
N LEU A 148 17.21 -8.43 4.84
CA LEU A 148 17.59 -7.54 5.95
C LEU A 148 16.39 -7.10 6.79
N ILE A 149 15.28 -6.71 6.14
CA ILE A 149 14.09 -6.17 6.81
C ILE A 149 13.08 -7.26 7.24
N GLY A 150 13.28 -8.51 6.82
CA GLY A 150 12.44 -9.65 7.15
C GLY A 150 11.30 -9.89 6.17
N ARG A 151 10.69 -11.06 6.31
CA ARG A 151 9.64 -11.54 5.41
C ARG A 151 8.40 -10.66 5.43
N SER A 152 7.82 -10.46 4.25
CA SER A 152 6.55 -9.77 4.08
C SER A 152 5.38 -10.55 4.67
N TYR A 153 4.39 -9.81 5.15
CA TYR A 153 3.10 -10.31 5.60
C TYR A 153 2.42 -11.15 4.50
N ILE A 154 1.79 -12.25 4.92
CA ILE A 154 1.02 -13.15 4.04
C ILE A 154 -0.44 -13.15 4.50
N PRO A 155 -1.35 -12.53 3.72
CA PRO A 155 -2.78 -12.52 4.04
C PRO A 155 -3.45 -13.87 3.79
N PRO A 156 -4.69 -14.08 4.25
CA PRO A 156 -5.48 -15.22 3.82
C PRO A 156 -5.78 -15.17 2.32
N LYS A 157 -5.97 -16.32 1.67
CA LYS A 157 -6.17 -16.41 0.21
C LYS A 157 -7.40 -15.63 -0.26
N TRP A 158 -8.47 -15.59 0.54
CA TRP A 158 -9.67 -14.82 0.20
C TRP A 158 -9.42 -13.30 0.07
N ALA A 159 -8.37 -12.78 0.67
CA ALA A 159 -7.97 -11.38 0.53
C ALA A 159 -7.46 -11.02 -0.88
N PHE A 160 -7.19 -12.01 -1.72
CA PHE A 160 -6.85 -11.80 -3.13
C PHE A 160 -8.10 -11.72 -4.05
N GLY A 161 -9.32 -11.91 -3.53
CA GLY A 161 -10.54 -11.65 -4.27
C GLY A 161 -10.86 -10.16 -4.34
N LEU A 162 -11.98 -9.82 -5.00
CA LEU A 162 -12.46 -8.44 -5.09
C LEU A 162 -13.00 -7.97 -3.75
N ALA A 163 -12.64 -6.76 -3.36
CA ALA A 163 -13.22 -6.01 -2.26
C ALA A 163 -14.07 -4.85 -2.79
N GLN A 164 -15.31 -4.74 -2.31
CA GLN A 164 -16.13 -3.55 -2.47
C GLN A 164 -16.15 -2.75 -1.18
N SER A 165 -15.93 -1.46 -1.29
CA SER A 165 -15.80 -0.52 -0.16
C SER A 165 -16.43 0.82 -0.51
N ARG A 166 -16.95 1.52 0.50
CA ARG A 166 -17.36 2.92 0.38
C ARG A 166 -17.42 3.55 1.77
N TRP A 167 -16.89 4.76 1.91
CA TRP A 167 -17.27 5.65 2.98
C TRP A 167 -18.71 6.08 2.74
N GLY A 168 -19.67 5.44 3.45
CA GLY A 168 -21.09 5.72 3.27
C GLY A 168 -22.04 4.50 3.29
N TYR A 169 -21.57 3.29 3.57
CA TYR A 169 -22.43 2.16 3.92
C TYR A 169 -22.86 2.30 5.37
N LYS A 170 -24.00 2.98 5.59
CA LYS A 170 -24.42 3.47 6.90
C LYS A 170 -25.14 2.44 7.76
N THR A 171 -25.69 1.38 7.15
CA THR A 171 -26.55 0.40 7.81
C THR A 171 -26.21 -1.03 7.36
N GLU A 172 -26.64 -2.01 8.16
CA GLU A 172 -26.61 -3.43 7.78
C GLU A 172 -27.29 -3.66 6.43
N GLU A 173 -28.40 -2.96 6.15
CA GLU A 173 -29.12 -3.08 4.89
C GLU A 173 -28.30 -2.60 3.69
N ASP A 174 -27.54 -1.52 3.82
CA ASP A 174 -26.65 -1.05 2.75
C ASP A 174 -25.62 -2.13 2.39
N VAL A 175 -25.04 -2.78 3.40
CA VAL A 175 -24.05 -3.86 3.22
C VAL A 175 -24.70 -5.09 2.55
N ARG A 176 -25.90 -5.48 3.00
CA ARG A 176 -26.65 -6.60 2.41
C ARG A 176 -27.07 -6.31 0.96
N GLU A 177 -27.44 -5.07 0.68
CA GLU A 177 -27.79 -4.61 -0.67
C GLU A 177 -26.60 -4.72 -1.62
N VAL A 178 -25.41 -4.30 -1.20
CA VAL A 178 -24.20 -4.47 -2.02
C VAL A 178 -23.96 -5.95 -2.34
N ALA A 179 -24.00 -6.84 -1.36
CA ALA A 179 -23.82 -8.27 -1.59
C ALA A 179 -24.88 -8.84 -2.55
N ARG A 180 -26.15 -8.43 -2.39
CA ARG A 180 -27.26 -8.82 -3.25
C ARG A 180 -27.05 -8.35 -4.70
N GLN A 181 -26.67 -7.09 -4.89
CA GLN A 181 -26.45 -6.51 -6.23
C GLN A 181 -25.27 -7.18 -6.96
N TYR A 182 -24.17 -7.47 -6.27
CA TYR A 182 -23.06 -8.20 -6.88
C TYR A 182 -23.52 -9.59 -7.36
N LYS A 183 -24.29 -10.30 -6.54
CA LYS A 183 -24.85 -11.60 -6.90
C LYS A 183 -25.84 -11.53 -8.07
N GLU A 184 -26.77 -10.57 -8.06
CA GLU A 184 -27.77 -10.39 -9.12
C GLU A 184 -27.16 -10.04 -10.47
N HIS A 185 -26.04 -9.29 -10.46
CA HIS A 185 -25.32 -8.93 -11.68
C HIS A 185 -24.22 -9.94 -12.05
N ASP A 186 -24.14 -11.08 -11.32
CA ASP A 186 -23.17 -12.14 -11.59
C ASP A 186 -21.71 -11.63 -11.55
N LEU A 187 -21.42 -10.80 -10.54
CA LEU A 187 -20.10 -10.25 -10.25
C LEU A 187 -19.48 -10.97 -9.05
N PRO A 188 -18.31 -11.61 -9.19
CA PRO A 188 -17.61 -12.22 -8.07
C PRO A 188 -17.23 -11.20 -6.98
N LEU A 189 -17.30 -11.64 -5.70
CA LEU A 189 -16.97 -10.78 -4.55
C LEU A 189 -16.49 -11.62 -3.35
N ASP A 190 -15.40 -11.23 -2.71
CA ASP A 190 -14.89 -11.86 -1.48
C ASP A 190 -14.99 -10.98 -0.25
N MET A 191 -15.01 -9.66 -0.40
CA MET A 191 -14.95 -8.73 0.73
C MET A 191 -15.93 -7.57 0.56
N ILE A 192 -16.51 -7.14 1.67
CA ILE A 192 -17.14 -5.83 1.81
C ILE A 192 -16.42 -5.12 2.96
N CYS A 193 -15.76 -3.98 2.65
CA CYS A 193 -15.14 -3.16 3.66
C CYS A 193 -16.18 -2.20 4.25
N MET A 194 -16.19 -2.09 5.57
CA MET A 194 -17.00 -1.12 6.31
C MET A 194 -16.11 0.03 6.77
N ASP A 195 -16.56 1.24 6.48
CA ASP A 195 -15.95 2.47 6.92
C ASP A 195 -16.49 2.87 8.32
N ILE A 196 -16.19 4.07 8.80
CA ILE A 196 -16.46 4.54 10.17
C ILE A 196 -17.92 4.48 10.62
N GLU A 197 -18.89 4.36 9.69
CA GLU A 197 -20.31 4.42 10.01
C GLU A 197 -20.84 3.25 10.85
N TYR A 198 -20.14 2.11 10.89
CA TYR A 198 -20.57 0.99 11.73
C TYR A 198 -20.31 1.26 13.22
N MET A 199 -19.40 2.17 13.54
CA MET A 199 -19.02 2.52 14.90
C MET A 199 -20.10 3.34 15.61
N GLN A 200 -20.18 3.20 16.93
CA GLN A 200 -20.97 4.10 17.77
C GLN A 200 -20.25 5.45 17.91
N ASP A 201 -20.81 6.47 17.27
CA ASP A 201 -20.25 7.84 17.28
C ASP A 201 -18.75 7.89 16.89
N TYR A 202 -18.35 7.05 15.96
CA TYR A 202 -16.98 6.90 15.46
C TYR A 202 -15.93 6.48 16.53
N ALA A 203 -16.38 5.83 17.62
CA ALA A 203 -15.48 5.28 18.62
C ALA A 203 -15.00 3.88 18.19
N ASP A 204 -13.69 3.68 18.10
CA ASP A 204 -13.09 2.40 17.73
C ASP A 204 -13.55 1.23 18.63
N PHE A 205 -13.61 0.04 18.06
CA PHE A 205 -14.00 -1.21 18.73
C PHE A 205 -15.43 -1.23 19.23
N THR A 206 -16.29 -0.26 18.83
CA THR A 206 -17.70 -0.21 19.14
C THR A 206 -18.55 -0.52 17.90
N VAL A 207 -19.82 -0.89 18.14
CA VAL A 207 -20.79 -1.13 17.06
C VAL A 207 -22.07 -0.36 17.35
N ASN A 208 -22.52 0.45 16.42
CA ASN A 208 -23.80 1.15 16.49
C ASN A 208 -24.95 0.14 16.32
N LYS A 209 -25.63 -0.18 17.42
CA LYS A 209 -26.68 -1.21 17.46
C LYS A 209 -28.00 -0.82 16.77
N GLU A 210 -28.22 0.45 16.49
CA GLU A 210 -29.37 0.90 15.70
C GLU A 210 -29.16 0.63 14.21
N ARG A 211 -27.92 0.83 13.74
CA ARG A 211 -27.53 0.67 12.33
C ARG A 211 -27.10 -0.76 11.99
N PHE A 212 -26.43 -1.42 12.93
CA PHE A 212 -25.92 -2.79 12.84
C PHE A 212 -26.37 -3.59 14.08
N PRO A 213 -27.65 -4.01 14.12
CA PRO A 213 -28.24 -4.65 15.31
C PRO A 213 -27.51 -5.91 15.74
N ASP A 214 -27.08 -6.73 14.79
CA ASP A 214 -26.36 -8.00 15.03
C ASP A 214 -25.21 -8.18 14.02
N LEU A 215 -24.06 -7.56 14.32
CA LEU A 215 -22.88 -7.66 13.47
C LEU A 215 -22.38 -9.10 13.32
N ALA A 216 -22.52 -9.92 14.37
CA ALA A 216 -22.09 -11.32 14.33
C ALA A 216 -22.95 -12.12 13.34
N LYS A 217 -24.26 -11.90 13.36
CA LYS A 217 -25.17 -12.53 12.40
C LYS A 217 -24.89 -12.06 10.97
N LEU A 218 -24.71 -10.74 10.77
CA LEU A 218 -24.36 -10.19 9.46
C LEU A 218 -23.06 -10.82 8.91
N SER A 219 -22.04 -10.90 9.74
CA SER A 219 -20.74 -11.53 9.39
C SER A 219 -20.94 -13.01 8.99
N ALA A 220 -21.70 -13.77 9.78
CA ALA A 220 -21.97 -15.18 9.50
C ALA A 220 -22.78 -15.40 8.21
N ASP A 221 -23.83 -14.58 7.99
CA ASP A 221 -24.67 -14.64 6.81
C ASP A 221 -23.90 -14.34 5.51
N LEU A 222 -23.00 -13.37 5.54
CA LEU A 222 -22.15 -13.01 4.40
C LEU A 222 -21.04 -14.04 4.19
N LYS A 223 -20.44 -14.54 5.26
CA LYS A 223 -19.41 -15.60 5.19
C LYS A 223 -19.97 -16.88 4.57
N ALA A 224 -21.23 -17.22 4.84
CA ALA A 224 -21.90 -18.34 4.20
C ALA A 224 -22.09 -18.17 2.67
N GLN A 225 -21.99 -16.94 2.17
CA GLN A 225 -21.98 -16.60 0.74
C GLN A 225 -20.57 -16.43 0.16
N GLY A 226 -19.52 -16.70 0.94
CA GLY A 226 -18.13 -16.50 0.53
C GLY A 226 -17.59 -15.09 0.78
N ILE A 227 -18.38 -14.17 1.34
CA ILE A 227 -18.02 -12.76 1.52
C ILE A 227 -17.59 -12.50 2.97
N ARG A 228 -16.46 -11.79 3.18
CA ARG A 228 -15.96 -11.35 4.51
C ARG A 228 -16.22 -9.87 4.71
N LEU A 229 -16.60 -9.51 5.94
CA LEU A 229 -16.63 -8.12 6.37
C LEU A 229 -15.23 -7.70 6.83
N VAL A 230 -14.81 -6.49 6.43
CA VAL A 230 -13.49 -5.92 6.75
C VAL A 230 -13.70 -4.50 7.29
N PRO A 231 -13.92 -4.31 8.60
CA PRO A 231 -14.13 -3.01 9.21
C PRO A 231 -12.83 -2.22 9.34
N ILE A 232 -12.98 -0.87 9.31
CA ILE A 232 -11.93 0.10 9.62
C ILE A 232 -11.67 0.17 11.13
N ILE A 233 -10.43 0.49 11.52
CA ILE A 233 -10.04 0.95 12.84
C ILE A 233 -9.15 2.17 12.68
N ASP A 234 -9.50 3.26 13.36
CA ASP A 234 -8.75 4.51 13.37
C ASP A 234 -7.72 4.57 14.50
N ALA A 235 -6.87 5.60 14.49
CA ALA A 235 -5.84 5.76 15.51
C ALA A 235 -6.28 6.56 16.74
N GLY A 236 -7.41 7.25 16.67
CA GLY A 236 -7.88 8.21 17.67
C GLY A 236 -8.92 7.65 18.62
N VAL A 237 -8.55 7.36 19.87
CA VAL A 237 -9.49 6.91 20.91
C VAL A 237 -10.36 8.07 21.39
N ARG A 238 -11.68 7.96 21.19
CA ARG A 238 -12.65 9.01 21.58
C ARG A 238 -12.52 9.40 23.05
N VAL A 239 -12.54 10.69 23.35
CA VAL A 239 -12.58 11.21 24.70
C VAL A 239 -14.01 11.07 25.25
N ASP A 240 -14.29 9.95 25.91
CA ASP A 240 -15.60 9.67 26.49
C ASP A 240 -15.42 8.87 27.81
N PRO A 241 -15.92 9.38 28.96
CA PRO A 241 -15.82 8.68 30.23
C PRO A 241 -16.64 7.38 30.29
N ASN A 242 -17.53 7.14 29.33
CA ASN A 242 -18.32 5.91 29.23
C ASN A 242 -17.69 4.89 28.29
N ASP A 243 -16.63 5.25 27.56
CA ASP A 243 -15.88 4.33 26.71
C ASP A 243 -14.80 3.62 27.53
N SER A 244 -14.87 2.28 27.57
CA SER A 244 -13.91 1.45 28.31
C SER A 244 -12.48 1.57 27.76
N THR A 245 -12.30 1.78 26.47
CA THR A 245 -10.99 1.98 25.84
C THR A 245 -10.37 3.29 26.33
N CYS A 246 -11.16 4.36 26.36
CA CYS A 246 -10.75 5.66 26.88
C CYS A 246 -10.36 5.58 28.36
N THR A 247 -11.24 5.02 29.20
CA THR A 247 -11.05 4.99 30.66
C THR A 247 -9.87 4.11 31.07
N GLU A 248 -9.74 2.91 30.51
CA GLU A 248 -8.57 2.06 30.73
C GLU A 248 -7.25 2.71 30.30
N GLY A 249 -7.24 3.31 29.10
CA GLY A 249 -6.04 3.98 28.58
C GLY A 249 -5.59 5.14 29.46
N LEU A 250 -6.54 5.91 30.04
CA LEU A 250 -6.24 6.96 31.00
C LEU A 250 -5.71 6.42 32.35
N GLU A 251 -6.37 5.39 32.91
CA GLU A 251 -5.98 4.78 34.19
C GLU A 251 -4.57 4.18 34.11
N LYS A 252 -4.23 3.55 32.98
CA LYS A 252 -2.92 2.93 32.76
C LYS A 252 -1.87 3.91 32.23
N GLY A 253 -2.26 5.14 31.87
CA GLY A 253 -1.37 6.14 31.30
C GLY A 253 -0.81 5.76 29.93
N TYR A 254 -1.64 5.15 29.08
CA TYR A 254 -1.27 4.58 27.78
C TYR A 254 -1.33 5.56 26.60
N PHE A 255 -1.80 6.77 26.84
CA PHE A 255 -1.87 7.80 25.80
C PHE A 255 -0.61 8.66 25.78
N CYS A 256 -0.27 9.15 24.57
CA CYS A 256 0.76 10.16 24.37
C CYS A 256 0.50 11.39 25.26
N LYS A 257 1.55 12.01 25.77
CA LYS A 257 1.46 13.10 26.75
C LYS A 257 2.09 14.38 26.25
N LYS A 258 1.56 15.51 26.67
CA LYS A 258 2.23 16.82 26.52
C LYS A 258 3.45 16.92 27.46
N ALA A 259 4.22 17.98 27.32
CA ALA A 259 5.40 18.24 28.15
C ALA A 259 5.08 18.28 29.65
N ASP A 260 3.91 18.78 30.03
CA ASP A 260 3.41 18.87 31.43
C ASP A 260 2.89 17.52 31.99
N GLY A 261 2.91 16.46 31.18
CA GLY A 261 2.47 15.12 31.59
C GLY A 261 0.96 14.87 31.42
N THR A 262 0.19 15.86 30.98
CA THR A 262 -1.23 15.67 30.65
C THR A 262 -1.37 14.92 29.32
N PRO A 263 -2.44 14.10 29.13
CA PRO A 263 -2.69 13.45 27.85
C PRO A 263 -2.83 14.47 26.70
N PHE A 264 -2.22 14.16 25.57
CA PHE A 264 -2.40 14.94 24.36
C PHE A 264 -3.80 14.71 23.78
N VAL A 265 -4.45 15.77 23.34
CA VAL A 265 -5.79 15.74 22.72
C VAL A 265 -5.75 16.48 21.38
N ALA A 266 -6.26 15.83 20.35
CA ALA A 266 -6.59 16.45 19.08
C ALA A 266 -7.95 15.94 18.58
N ALA A 267 -8.51 16.56 17.55
CA ALA A 267 -9.75 16.10 16.94
C ALA A 267 -9.47 15.22 15.74
N VAL A 268 -10.27 14.18 15.62
CA VAL A 268 -10.44 13.32 14.43
C VAL A 268 -11.94 13.01 14.29
N TRP A 269 -12.35 11.94 13.62
CA TRP A 269 -13.77 11.63 13.36
C TRP A 269 -14.67 11.65 14.61
N PRO A 270 -14.31 11.06 15.77
CA PRO A 270 -15.14 11.12 16.97
C PRO A 270 -15.14 12.48 17.68
N GLY A 271 -14.54 13.50 17.08
CA GLY A 271 -14.25 14.77 17.75
C GLY A 271 -12.96 14.69 18.56
N LYS A 272 -12.98 15.08 19.83
CA LYS A 272 -11.78 14.97 20.69
C LYS A 272 -11.36 13.52 20.87
N ALA A 273 -10.09 13.24 20.64
CA ALA A 273 -9.48 11.93 20.80
C ALA A 273 -8.15 11.99 21.53
N TYR A 274 -7.83 10.91 22.22
CA TYR A 274 -6.49 10.58 22.71
C TYR A 274 -5.78 9.71 21.70
N PHE A 275 -4.44 9.74 21.70
CA PHE A 275 -3.59 8.95 20.81
C PHE A 275 -2.76 7.97 21.62
N ALA A 276 -2.89 6.69 21.34
CA ALA A 276 -2.17 5.64 22.04
C ALA A 276 -0.66 5.73 21.79
N ASP A 277 0.15 5.51 22.82
CA ASP A 277 1.62 5.51 22.71
C ASP A 277 2.11 4.15 22.19
N PHE A 278 1.91 3.87 20.89
CA PHE A 278 2.24 2.61 20.24
C PHE A 278 3.74 2.26 20.25
N LEU A 279 4.63 3.18 20.63
CA LEU A 279 6.05 2.85 20.77
C LEU A 279 6.33 1.99 22.00
N ARG A 280 5.39 1.93 22.96
CA ARG A 280 5.44 1.10 24.16
C ARG A 280 4.86 -0.30 23.89
N PRO A 281 5.60 -1.40 24.20
CA PRO A 281 5.10 -2.76 23.97
C PRO A 281 3.77 -3.08 24.66
N GLU A 282 3.62 -2.67 25.94
CA GLU A 282 2.40 -2.90 26.72
C GLU A 282 1.19 -2.13 26.18
N VAL A 283 1.40 -0.99 25.51
CA VAL A 283 0.33 -0.23 24.85
C VAL A 283 -0.09 -0.92 23.56
N ARG A 284 0.87 -1.46 22.79
CA ARG A 284 0.54 -2.27 21.62
C ARG A 284 -0.25 -3.52 21.99
N GLU A 285 0.17 -4.24 23.02
CA GLU A 285 -0.56 -5.41 23.54
C GLU A 285 -1.99 -5.05 23.93
N TRP A 286 -2.15 -4.00 24.73
CA TRP A 286 -3.46 -3.51 25.15
C TRP A 286 -4.37 -3.12 23.98
N PHE A 287 -3.88 -2.28 23.06
CA PHE A 287 -4.68 -1.81 21.90
C PHE A 287 -4.98 -2.96 20.93
N GLY A 288 -4.01 -3.80 20.65
CA GLY A 288 -4.18 -4.96 19.78
C GLY A 288 -5.24 -5.93 20.30
N HIS A 289 -5.33 -6.16 21.61
CA HIS A 289 -6.37 -7.01 22.18
C HIS A 289 -7.78 -6.40 22.15
N LYS A 290 -7.93 -5.08 21.88
CA LYS A 290 -9.26 -4.47 21.65
C LYS A 290 -9.95 -4.98 20.38
N TYR A 291 -9.20 -5.43 19.38
CA TYR A 291 -9.75 -6.08 18.18
C TYR A 291 -10.62 -7.30 18.51
N LYS A 292 -10.47 -7.87 19.73
CA LYS A 292 -11.30 -8.97 20.22
C LYS A 292 -12.80 -8.66 20.14
N ALA A 293 -13.21 -7.43 20.36
CA ALA A 293 -14.61 -7.02 20.26
C ALA A 293 -15.24 -7.32 18.90
N LEU A 294 -14.43 -7.27 17.84
CA LEU A 294 -14.87 -7.53 16.47
C LEU A 294 -14.56 -8.96 16.01
N THR A 295 -13.41 -9.53 16.42
CA THR A 295 -13.10 -10.93 16.08
C THR A 295 -14.09 -11.89 16.74
N ASP A 296 -14.63 -11.58 17.93
CA ASP A 296 -15.72 -12.33 18.56
C ASP A 296 -17.04 -12.28 17.77
N CYS A 297 -17.20 -11.27 16.89
CA CYS A 297 -18.30 -11.18 15.92
C CYS A 297 -18.03 -11.96 14.62
N GLY A 298 -16.92 -12.73 14.55
CA GLY A 298 -16.54 -13.49 13.36
C GLY A 298 -15.82 -12.68 12.28
N ILE A 299 -15.34 -11.48 12.58
CA ILE A 299 -14.52 -10.68 11.68
C ILE A 299 -13.11 -11.30 11.56
N GLU A 300 -12.63 -11.43 10.33
CA GLU A 300 -11.38 -12.09 9.99
C GLU A 300 -10.40 -11.15 9.25
N GLY A 301 -10.74 -9.88 9.12
CA GLY A 301 -9.92 -8.89 8.44
C GLY A 301 -10.23 -7.47 8.86
N PHE A 302 -9.23 -6.59 8.77
CA PHE A 302 -9.30 -5.20 9.24
C PHE A 302 -8.47 -4.29 8.33
N TRP A 303 -8.79 -2.99 8.34
CA TRP A 303 -7.95 -1.95 7.78
C TRP A 303 -7.78 -0.81 8.78
N ASN A 304 -6.52 -0.35 8.93
CA ASN A 304 -6.14 0.70 9.86
C ASN A 304 -5.99 2.02 9.11
N ASP A 305 -6.69 3.04 9.56
CA ASP A 305 -6.73 4.34 8.93
C ASP A 305 -6.36 5.47 9.90
N MET A 306 -6.18 6.67 9.38
CA MET A 306 -5.91 7.91 10.14
C MET A 306 -4.66 7.85 11.01
N ASN A 307 -3.71 6.97 10.70
CA ASN A 307 -2.61 6.58 11.59
C ASN A 307 -1.22 7.12 11.21
N GLU A 308 -1.14 8.28 10.53
CA GLU A 308 0.10 9.06 10.36
C GLU A 308 0.65 9.60 11.71
N PRO A 309 -0.12 10.06 12.72
CA PRO A 309 -1.57 10.20 12.83
C PRO A 309 -2.12 11.44 12.14
N SER A 310 -3.29 11.32 11.50
CA SER A 310 -4.03 12.48 11.00
C SER A 310 -4.65 13.24 12.16
N LEU A 311 -4.53 14.59 12.15
CA LEU A 311 -5.06 15.49 13.17
C LEU A 311 -5.86 16.58 12.48
N PHE A 312 -7.17 16.70 12.75
CA PHE A 312 -7.96 17.80 12.19
C PHE A 312 -7.62 19.13 12.84
N TYR A 313 -7.46 19.14 14.15
CA TYR A 313 -7.00 20.30 14.93
C TYR A 313 -6.71 19.90 16.39
N SER A 314 -5.79 20.60 17.05
CA SER A 314 -5.74 20.62 18.52
C SER A 314 -6.71 21.67 19.09
N PRO A 315 -7.29 21.46 20.30
CA PRO A 315 -8.17 22.46 20.93
C PRO A 315 -7.51 23.83 21.11
N GLU A 316 -6.22 23.83 21.38
CA GLU A 316 -5.42 25.06 21.54
C GLU A 316 -5.34 25.85 20.23
N ARG A 317 -5.02 25.15 19.13
CA ARG A 317 -4.89 25.75 17.79
C ARG A 317 -6.23 26.25 17.26
N LEU A 318 -7.30 25.45 17.40
CA LEU A 318 -8.64 25.88 17.01
C LEU A 318 -9.06 27.16 17.76
N ARG A 319 -8.80 27.23 19.09
CA ARG A 319 -9.09 28.40 19.88
C ARG A 319 -8.31 29.64 19.42
N ALA A 320 -7.01 29.46 19.12
CA ALA A 320 -6.18 30.53 18.59
C ALA A 320 -6.73 31.05 17.26
N PHE A 321 -7.07 30.17 16.33
CA PHE A 321 -7.67 30.51 15.04
C PHE A 321 -9.00 31.25 15.20
N LEU A 322 -9.91 30.75 16.04
CA LEU A 322 -11.22 31.41 16.28
C LEU A 322 -11.07 32.79 16.92
N ASN A 323 -10.11 33.01 17.84
CA ASN A 323 -9.81 34.30 18.41
C ASN A 323 -9.27 35.28 17.35
N ASP A 324 -8.44 34.77 16.43
CA ASP A 324 -7.92 35.56 15.31
C ASP A 324 -9.05 35.99 14.35
N MET A 325 -9.98 35.08 14.04
CA MET A 325 -11.17 35.37 13.24
C MET A 325 -12.09 36.36 13.93
N ALA A 326 -12.28 36.26 15.25
CA ALA A 326 -13.07 37.22 16.02
C ALA A 326 -12.48 38.65 15.93
N ALA A 327 -11.16 38.79 15.98
CA ALA A 327 -10.45 40.05 15.80
C ALA A 327 -10.62 40.64 14.39
N LEU A 328 -10.62 39.78 13.36
CA LEU A 328 -10.85 40.19 11.97
C LEU A 328 -12.28 40.64 11.70
N ARG A 329 -13.26 40.02 12.36
CA ARG A 329 -14.69 40.40 12.22
C ARG A 329 -14.98 41.85 12.58
N GLU A 330 -14.20 42.45 13.47
CA GLU A 330 -14.39 43.85 13.92
C GLU A 330 -13.78 44.87 12.95
N LYS A 331 -13.17 44.44 11.83
CA LYS A 331 -12.60 45.32 10.81
C LYS A 331 -13.63 45.65 9.74
N ASP A 332 -13.65 46.90 9.29
CA ASP A 332 -14.48 47.34 8.16
C ASP A 332 -14.01 46.73 6.82
N ASN A 333 -12.72 46.45 6.72
CA ASN A 333 -12.10 45.83 5.55
C ASN A 333 -10.97 44.86 5.99
N ILE A 334 -10.83 43.74 5.29
CA ILE A 334 -9.72 42.80 5.45
C ILE A 334 -8.86 42.96 4.20
N GLU A 335 -7.59 43.31 4.36
CA GLU A 335 -6.66 43.42 3.25
C GLU A 335 -6.34 42.02 2.66
N GLN A 336 -5.98 41.99 1.38
CA GLN A 336 -5.77 40.73 0.65
C GLN A 336 -4.71 39.85 1.32
N GLU A 337 -3.57 40.40 1.71
CA GLU A 337 -2.51 39.68 2.40
C GLU A 337 -3.02 39.07 3.73
N GLU A 338 -3.73 39.85 4.52
CA GLU A 338 -4.30 39.41 5.78
C GLU A 338 -5.36 38.31 5.59
N PHE A 339 -6.19 38.42 4.54
CA PHE A 339 -7.13 37.35 4.17
C PHE A 339 -6.41 36.05 3.87
N PHE A 340 -5.42 36.07 2.99
CA PHE A 340 -4.70 34.82 2.62
C PHE A 340 -3.88 34.25 3.76
N LEU A 341 -3.16 35.05 4.55
CA LEU A 341 -2.32 34.57 5.64
C LEU A 341 -3.13 34.13 6.86
N ARG A 342 -4.09 34.95 7.31
CA ARG A 342 -4.81 34.67 8.55
C ARG A 342 -6.06 33.84 8.38
N VAL A 343 -6.87 34.06 7.33
CA VAL A 343 -8.10 33.31 7.12
C VAL A 343 -7.77 31.98 6.42
N VAL A 344 -7.23 32.04 5.21
CA VAL A 344 -6.97 30.83 4.40
C VAL A 344 -5.83 30.03 5.02
N GLY A 345 -4.68 30.64 5.26
CA GLY A 345 -3.51 29.98 5.87
C GLY A 345 -3.78 29.48 7.28
N GLY A 346 -4.52 30.25 8.08
CA GLY A 346 -4.95 29.85 9.43
C GLY A 346 -5.85 28.63 9.41
N ALA A 347 -6.85 28.61 8.51
CA ALA A 347 -7.75 27.46 8.36
C ALA A 347 -7.00 26.19 7.85
N MET A 348 -6.16 26.34 6.82
CA MET A 348 -5.34 25.25 6.30
C MET A 348 -4.31 24.75 7.33
N GLY A 349 -3.78 25.61 8.17
CA GLY A 349 -2.82 25.26 9.22
C GLY A 349 -3.42 24.58 10.44
N LEU A 350 -4.73 24.35 10.50
CA LEU A 350 -5.36 23.56 11.56
C LEU A 350 -5.04 22.09 11.45
N MET A 351 -5.12 21.56 10.22
CA MET A 351 -4.92 20.13 9.96
C MET A 351 -3.42 19.78 9.93
N ASN A 352 -3.10 18.64 10.53
CA ASN A 352 -1.77 18.02 10.45
C ASN A 352 -0.62 18.99 10.75
N SER A 353 -0.83 19.87 11.73
CA SER A 353 0.11 20.95 12.05
C SER A 353 1.44 20.42 12.61
N PRO A 354 2.59 20.82 12.04
CA PRO A 354 3.90 20.47 12.59
C PRO A 354 4.08 20.88 14.06
N ALA A 355 3.45 21.99 14.48
CA ALA A 355 3.53 22.42 15.87
C ALA A 355 2.71 21.56 16.82
N ASP A 356 1.62 20.93 16.34
CA ASP A 356 0.88 19.95 17.13
C ASP A 356 1.70 18.65 17.26
N TYR A 357 2.32 18.16 16.19
CA TYR A 357 3.24 17.00 16.25
C TYR A 357 4.44 17.23 17.17
N ALA A 358 4.97 18.45 17.24
CA ALA A 358 6.05 18.82 18.17
C ALA A 358 5.58 19.03 19.63
N SER A 359 4.28 18.97 19.93
CA SER A 359 3.73 19.28 21.25
C SER A 359 3.53 18.10 22.16
N PHE A 360 3.65 16.86 21.65
CA PHE A 360 3.44 15.66 22.45
C PHE A 360 4.59 14.66 22.32
N TYR A 361 4.61 13.71 23.26
CA TYR A 361 5.75 12.83 23.50
C TYR A 361 5.29 11.39 23.67
N HIS A 362 6.17 10.50 23.24
CA HIS A 362 6.17 9.07 23.53
C HIS A 362 7.07 8.77 24.73
N GLU A 363 6.84 7.64 25.39
CA GLU A 363 7.71 7.12 26.44
C GLU A 363 8.39 5.85 25.92
N VAL A 364 9.70 5.92 25.70
CA VAL A 364 10.50 4.80 25.17
C VAL A 364 11.65 4.53 26.14
N ASP A 365 11.70 3.34 26.73
CA ASP A 365 12.73 2.94 27.70
C ASP A 365 12.93 3.96 28.85
N GLY A 366 11.81 4.55 29.33
CA GLY A 366 11.80 5.55 30.39
C GLY A 366 12.25 6.95 29.97
N GLN A 367 12.47 7.19 28.69
CA GLN A 367 12.81 8.50 28.12
C GLN A 367 11.63 9.07 27.38
N LYS A 368 11.46 10.41 27.46
CA LYS A 368 10.48 11.13 26.66
C LYS A 368 11.07 11.46 25.29
N VAL A 369 10.44 10.96 24.23
CA VAL A 369 10.80 11.24 22.84
C VAL A 369 9.68 12.06 22.21
N ARG A 370 10.02 13.21 21.63
CA ARG A 370 9.02 14.07 20.97
C ARG A 370 8.50 13.40 19.70
N HIS A 371 7.17 13.47 19.47
CA HIS A 371 6.53 12.73 18.39
C HIS A 371 7.10 13.06 17.00
N ASP A 372 7.35 14.33 16.69
CA ASP A 372 7.89 14.74 15.39
C ASP A 372 9.29 14.14 15.06
N GLN A 373 10.03 13.68 16.08
CA GLN A 373 11.30 13.00 15.89
C GLN A 373 11.16 11.52 15.52
N VAL A 374 9.98 10.94 15.78
CA VAL A 374 9.68 9.51 15.56
C VAL A 374 8.34 9.31 14.82
N HIS A 375 7.86 10.37 14.19
CA HIS A 375 6.56 10.47 13.53
C HIS A 375 6.27 9.28 12.58
N ASN A 376 7.24 8.90 11.76
CA ASN A 376 7.07 7.86 10.76
C ASN A 376 6.82 6.46 11.35
N LEU A 377 7.11 6.25 12.65
CA LEU A 377 6.91 4.96 13.30
C LEU A 377 5.48 4.73 13.79
N TYR A 378 4.67 5.78 13.90
CA TYR A 378 3.38 5.72 14.59
C TYR A 378 2.41 4.72 13.94
N GLY A 379 2.08 4.90 12.66
CA GLY A 379 1.16 4.01 11.95
C GLY A 379 1.68 2.58 11.81
N GLY A 380 2.98 2.44 11.55
CA GLY A 380 3.63 1.11 11.53
C GLY A 380 3.55 0.40 12.88
N SER A 381 3.64 1.13 13.99
CA SER A 381 3.50 0.59 15.34
C SER A 381 2.06 0.21 15.68
N MET A 382 1.05 0.92 15.17
CA MET A 382 -0.36 0.53 15.25
C MET A 382 -0.63 -0.77 14.46
N THR A 383 -0.10 -0.85 13.25
CA THR A 383 -0.19 -2.08 12.42
C THR A 383 0.43 -3.27 13.14
N ARG A 384 1.57 -3.06 13.78
CA ARG A 384 2.25 -4.07 14.59
C ARG A 384 1.41 -4.48 15.80
N ALA A 385 0.76 -3.55 16.50
CA ALA A 385 -0.13 -3.84 17.63
C ALA A 385 -1.25 -4.81 17.23
N ALA A 386 -1.90 -4.58 16.11
CA ALA A 386 -2.93 -5.46 15.57
C ALA A 386 -2.34 -6.82 15.13
N GLY A 387 -1.25 -6.82 14.37
CA GLY A 387 -0.63 -8.05 13.86
C GLY A 387 -0.09 -8.97 14.95
N GLU A 388 0.52 -8.42 16.03
CA GLU A 388 0.97 -9.18 17.19
C GLU A 388 -0.23 -9.80 17.92
N ALA A 389 -1.31 -9.04 18.14
CA ALA A 389 -2.48 -9.53 18.86
C ALA A 389 -3.25 -10.62 18.10
N PHE A 390 -3.26 -10.61 16.77
CA PHE A 390 -3.93 -11.66 16.00
C PHE A 390 -3.32 -13.04 16.17
N ALA A 391 -2.05 -13.15 16.52
CA ALA A 391 -1.43 -14.42 16.85
C ALA A 391 -2.08 -15.08 18.10
N ASP A 392 -2.53 -14.25 19.05
CA ASP A 392 -3.21 -14.70 20.26
C ASP A 392 -4.73 -14.82 20.07
N LEU A 393 -5.35 -13.86 19.37
CA LEU A 393 -6.79 -13.83 19.16
C LEU A 393 -7.27 -14.90 18.15
N ARG A 394 -6.43 -15.25 17.17
CA ARG A 394 -6.74 -16.22 16.12
C ARG A 394 -5.56 -17.17 15.86
N PRO A 395 -5.16 -17.98 16.86
CA PRO A 395 -3.94 -18.78 16.78
C PRO A 395 -3.94 -19.71 15.57
N GLY A 396 -2.83 -19.74 14.85
CA GLY A 396 -2.64 -20.57 13.67
C GLY A 396 -3.42 -20.14 12.42
N GLN A 397 -4.13 -19.01 12.47
CA GLN A 397 -4.90 -18.48 11.34
C GLN A 397 -4.32 -17.16 10.83
N ARG A 398 -4.39 -16.95 9.52
CA ARG A 398 -4.09 -15.66 8.90
C ARG A 398 -5.28 -14.72 9.11
N THR A 399 -5.01 -13.49 9.51
CA THR A 399 -6.02 -12.42 9.60
C THR A 399 -5.65 -11.35 8.60
N LEU A 400 -6.59 -10.86 7.79
CA LEU A 400 -6.32 -9.76 6.87
C LEU A 400 -6.06 -8.47 7.67
N LEU A 401 -4.95 -7.81 7.34
CA LEU A 401 -4.62 -6.47 7.86
C LEU A 401 -3.92 -5.66 6.78
N TYR A 402 -4.37 -4.45 6.57
CA TYR A 402 -3.66 -3.44 5.78
C TYR A 402 -3.87 -2.06 6.38
N SER A 403 -2.92 -1.17 6.15
CA SER A 403 -2.82 0.13 6.83
C SER A 403 -2.60 1.25 5.83
N ARG A 404 -3.08 2.45 6.13
CA ARG A 404 -2.76 3.64 5.35
C ARG A 404 -1.32 4.07 5.59
N SER A 405 -0.98 4.38 6.81
CA SER A 405 0.37 4.84 7.14
C SER A 405 1.30 3.67 7.45
N SER A 406 2.54 3.77 6.97
CA SER A 406 3.51 2.68 7.08
C SER A 406 4.95 3.16 7.12
N PHE A 407 5.81 2.29 7.68
CA PHE A 407 7.26 2.46 7.74
C PHE A 407 7.93 1.09 7.54
N ILE A 408 9.18 1.06 7.06
CA ILE A 408 9.93 -0.19 6.91
C ILE A 408 9.92 -0.97 8.23
N GLY A 409 9.47 -2.22 8.20
CA GLY A 409 9.27 -3.06 9.38
C GLY A 409 7.81 -3.41 9.62
N SER A 410 6.87 -2.50 9.36
CA SER A 410 5.43 -2.80 9.47
C SER A 410 4.92 -3.77 8.41
N HIS A 411 5.62 -3.89 7.27
CA HIS A 411 5.36 -4.87 6.21
C HIS A 411 5.38 -6.34 6.69
N ARG A 412 5.90 -6.61 7.89
CA ARG A 412 5.86 -7.94 8.52
C ARG A 412 4.52 -8.26 9.16
N TYR A 413 3.71 -7.26 9.46
CA TYR A 413 2.47 -7.37 10.21
C TYR A 413 1.21 -7.10 9.40
N GLY A 414 1.32 -6.36 8.30
CA GLY A 414 0.20 -6.03 7.42
C GLY A 414 0.64 -5.55 6.05
N GLY A 415 -0.32 -5.45 5.13
CA GLY A 415 -0.18 -4.77 3.85
C GLY A 415 -0.45 -3.27 3.96
N ILE A 416 -0.55 -2.61 2.79
CA ILE A 416 -0.93 -1.20 2.66
C ILE A 416 -1.90 -1.00 1.49
N TRP A 417 -2.65 0.10 1.53
CA TRP A 417 -3.16 0.69 0.30
C TRP A 417 -2.54 2.07 0.09
N LEU A 418 -2.59 2.58 -1.14
CA LEU A 418 -1.93 3.84 -1.51
C LEU A 418 -2.72 5.09 -1.11
N GLY A 419 -3.56 5.00 -0.07
CA GLY A 419 -4.33 6.12 0.50
C GLY A 419 -5.38 6.72 -0.44
N ASP A 420 -5.77 7.96 -0.15
CA ASP A 420 -6.89 8.67 -0.78
C ASP A 420 -6.50 9.26 -2.13
N ASN A 421 -6.65 8.48 -3.19
CA ASN A 421 -6.44 8.95 -4.56
C ASN A 421 -7.69 9.59 -5.16
N ASN A 422 -7.58 10.18 -6.35
CA ASN A 422 -8.70 10.79 -7.08
C ASN A 422 -9.04 10.00 -8.34
N SER A 423 -10.31 10.03 -8.74
CA SER A 423 -10.80 9.45 -10.00
C SER A 423 -10.23 10.22 -11.21
N SER A 424 -8.99 9.89 -11.61
CA SER A 424 -8.32 10.53 -12.75
C SER A 424 -7.33 9.58 -13.44
N TRP A 425 -7.16 9.77 -14.73
CA TRP A 425 -6.22 9.00 -15.56
C TRP A 425 -4.77 9.16 -15.10
N ALA A 426 -4.38 10.35 -14.66
CA ALA A 426 -3.05 10.62 -14.14
C ALA A 426 -2.76 9.80 -12.87
N GLN A 427 -3.77 9.61 -12.01
CA GLN A 427 -3.59 8.81 -10.79
C GLN A 427 -3.66 7.31 -11.03
N LEU A 428 -4.34 6.85 -12.07
CA LEU A 428 -4.18 5.47 -12.54
C LEU A 428 -2.71 5.20 -12.93
N LEU A 429 -2.09 6.08 -13.72
CA LEU A 429 -0.68 5.97 -14.06
C LEU A 429 0.22 6.02 -12.82
N ALA A 430 -0.01 6.98 -11.92
CA ALA A 430 0.75 7.09 -10.68
C ALA A 430 0.70 5.81 -9.84
N ASN A 431 -0.48 5.17 -9.75
CA ASN A 431 -0.62 3.89 -9.04
C ASN A 431 0.15 2.75 -9.73
N ILE A 432 0.15 2.68 -11.07
CA ILE A 432 0.97 1.72 -11.82
C ILE A 432 2.45 1.90 -11.45
N GLN A 433 2.94 3.15 -11.45
CA GLN A 433 4.33 3.50 -11.19
C GLN A 433 4.78 3.28 -9.74
N MET A 434 3.89 3.45 -8.76
CA MET A 434 4.21 3.27 -7.35
C MET A 434 4.29 1.79 -6.94
N MET A 435 3.55 0.89 -7.59
CA MET A 435 3.48 -0.52 -7.18
C MET A 435 4.84 -1.21 -7.05
N PRO A 436 5.76 -1.15 -8.03
CA PRO A 436 7.06 -1.80 -7.86
C PRO A 436 7.87 -1.19 -6.71
N SER A 437 7.79 0.13 -6.49
CA SER A 437 8.55 0.81 -5.44
C SER A 437 8.10 0.41 -4.02
N VAL A 438 6.80 0.31 -3.75
CA VAL A 438 6.30 -0.14 -2.43
C VAL A 438 6.64 -1.61 -2.19
N GLN A 439 6.61 -2.44 -3.25
CA GLN A 439 6.94 -3.85 -3.12
C GLN A 439 8.44 -4.11 -2.93
N MET A 440 9.33 -3.29 -3.51
CA MET A 440 10.75 -3.28 -3.18
C MET A 440 10.97 -3.06 -1.68
N CYS A 441 10.12 -2.24 -1.04
CA CYS A 441 10.16 -1.94 0.40
C CYS A 441 9.49 -3.00 1.29
N GLY A 442 9.09 -4.14 0.73
CA GLY A 442 8.55 -5.28 1.47
C GLY A 442 7.02 -5.34 1.54
N PHE A 443 6.31 -4.30 1.10
CA PHE A 443 4.84 -4.27 1.11
C PHE A 443 4.25 -4.99 -0.11
N LEU A 444 4.35 -6.31 -0.11
CA LEU A 444 3.84 -7.12 -1.22
C LEU A 444 2.32 -7.08 -1.32
N TYR A 445 1.60 -7.21 -0.17
CA TYR A 445 0.15 -7.07 -0.17
C TYR A 445 -0.20 -5.59 -0.19
N SER A 446 -0.35 -5.08 -1.40
CA SER A 446 -0.60 -3.67 -1.68
C SER A 446 -1.53 -3.48 -2.86
N GLY A 447 -2.20 -2.33 -2.91
CA GLY A 447 -3.10 -1.91 -3.97
C GLY A 447 -3.53 -0.46 -3.78
N ALA A 448 -4.23 0.09 -4.77
CA ALA A 448 -4.82 1.42 -4.71
C ALA A 448 -6.33 1.33 -4.58
N ASP A 449 -6.99 2.41 -4.25
CA ASP A 449 -8.43 2.54 -4.38
C ASP A 449 -8.80 2.57 -5.87
N LEU A 450 -9.35 1.45 -6.35
CA LEU A 450 -9.73 1.31 -7.74
C LEU A 450 -10.87 2.27 -8.07
N CYS A 451 -10.82 2.86 -9.24
CA CYS A 451 -11.72 3.90 -9.72
C CYS A 451 -11.48 5.28 -9.07
N GLY A 452 -10.64 5.37 -8.06
CA GLY A 452 -10.34 6.58 -7.27
C GLY A 452 -11.29 6.77 -6.09
N PHE A 453 -10.72 7.19 -4.94
CA PHE A 453 -11.48 7.45 -3.71
C PHE A 453 -12.29 8.75 -3.81
N SER A 454 -11.64 9.86 -4.15
CA SER A 454 -12.26 11.16 -4.30
C SER A 454 -12.64 11.45 -5.75
N CYS A 455 -13.59 12.38 -5.95
CA CYS A 455 -14.17 12.73 -7.25
C CYS A 455 -15.03 11.63 -7.86
N ASP A 456 -15.69 11.96 -8.98
CA ASP A 456 -16.57 11.04 -9.68
C ASP A 456 -15.83 10.31 -10.80
N THR A 457 -15.82 9.00 -10.75
CA THR A 457 -15.25 8.18 -11.83
C THR A 457 -16.19 8.09 -13.03
N THR A 458 -15.61 7.76 -14.19
CA THR A 458 -16.37 7.48 -15.43
C THR A 458 -16.34 5.97 -15.73
N PRO A 459 -17.30 5.44 -16.52
CA PRO A 459 -17.34 4.02 -16.85
C PRO A 459 -16.05 3.50 -17.50
N ASP A 460 -15.44 4.28 -18.40
CA ASP A 460 -14.19 3.95 -19.09
C ASP A 460 -12.99 3.91 -18.13
N LEU A 461 -12.89 4.91 -17.24
CA LEU A 461 -11.84 4.94 -16.23
C LEU A 461 -11.99 3.78 -15.25
N ALA A 462 -13.23 3.48 -14.81
CA ALA A 462 -13.50 2.38 -13.89
C ALA A 462 -13.06 1.03 -14.49
N LEU A 463 -13.34 0.79 -15.77
CA LEU A 463 -12.93 -0.43 -16.47
C LEU A 463 -11.40 -0.50 -16.62
N ARG A 464 -10.73 0.57 -17.08
CA ARG A 464 -9.27 0.60 -17.23
C ARG A 464 -8.52 0.46 -15.90
N TRP A 465 -9.06 1.05 -14.84
CA TRP A 465 -8.46 0.86 -13.51
C TRP A 465 -8.62 -0.57 -13.00
N LEU A 466 -9.79 -1.19 -13.28
CA LEU A 466 -10.04 -2.60 -12.98
C LEU A 466 -9.06 -3.51 -13.74
N GLU A 467 -8.78 -3.25 -15.03
CA GLU A 467 -7.82 -4.04 -15.83
C GLU A 467 -6.41 -4.05 -15.25
N PHE A 468 -5.98 -2.97 -14.61
CA PHE A 468 -4.74 -2.98 -13.83
C PHE A 468 -4.94 -3.60 -12.44
N GLY A 469 -6.01 -3.22 -11.74
CA GLY A 469 -6.29 -3.64 -10.38
C GLY A 469 -6.46 -5.14 -10.22
N LEU A 470 -6.92 -5.84 -11.27
CA LEU A 470 -7.02 -7.30 -11.24
C LEU A 470 -5.67 -8.02 -11.15
N LEU A 471 -4.56 -7.31 -11.38
CA LEU A 471 -3.21 -7.82 -11.23
C LEU A 471 -2.59 -7.49 -9.86
N THR A 472 -3.13 -6.51 -9.12
CA THR A 472 -2.59 -6.10 -7.82
C THR A 472 -3.01 -7.08 -6.72
N PRO A 473 -2.18 -7.34 -5.69
CA PRO A 473 -2.54 -8.24 -4.59
C PRO A 473 -3.81 -7.79 -3.85
N LEU A 474 -3.90 -6.53 -3.41
CA LEU A 474 -5.13 -5.92 -2.90
C LEU A 474 -5.92 -5.34 -4.08
N MET A 475 -7.13 -5.85 -4.30
CA MET A 475 -8.06 -5.43 -5.34
C MET A 475 -9.32 -4.86 -4.70
N ARG A 476 -9.30 -3.56 -4.38
CA ARG A 476 -10.38 -2.88 -3.64
C ARG A 476 -10.94 -1.71 -4.43
N ASN A 477 -12.23 -1.74 -4.76
CA ASN A 477 -12.98 -0.56 -5.20
C ASN A 477 -13.43 0.22 -3.95
N HIS A 478 -13.03 1.47 -3.80
CA HIS A 478 -13.36 2.31 -2.65
C HIS A 478 -13.62 3.75 -3.05
N SER A 479 -14.65 4.38 -2.47
CA SER A 479 -15.03 5.77 -2.78
C SER A 479 -15.50 6.55 -1.56
N ALA A 480 -15.30 7.87 -1.61
CA ALA A 480 -15.66 8.80 -0.54
C ALA A 480 -17.17 9.09 -0.51
N VAL A 481 -17.65 9.48 0.67
CA VAL A 481 -18.98 10.08 0.83
C VAL A 481 -19.08 11.38 0.01
N GLY A 482 -20.25 11.62 -0.57
CA GLY A 482 -20.48 12.81 -1.40
C GLY A 482 -20.05 12.66 -2.87
N THR A 483 -19.31 11.60 -3.23
CA THR A 483 -19.02 11.25 -4.62
C THR A 483 -20.08 10.33 -5.21
N ARG A 484 -20.08 10.20 -6.54
CA ARG A 484 -20.88 9.21 -7.25
C ARG A 484 -20.61 7.80 -6.67
N MET A 485 -21.67 7.04 -6.45
CA MET A 485 -21.54 5.62 -6.13
C MET A 485 -20.91 4.90 -7.32
N GLN A 486 -19.88 4.08 -7.06
CA GLN A 486 -19.05 3.48 -8.11
C GLN A 486 -18.92 1.96 -8.00
N GLU A 487 -19.85 1.30 -7.29
CA GLU A 487 -19.97 -0.14 -7.33
C GLU A 487 -20.11 -0.58 -8.79
N TYR A 488 -19.42 -1.60 -9.21
CA TYR A 488 -19.29 -1.95 -10.64
C TYR A 488 -20.61 -2.22 -11.35
N TYR A 489 -21.64 -2.69 -10.65
CA TYR A 489 -22.98 -2.88 -11.22
C TYR A 489 -23.70 -1.55 -11.60
N ARG A 490 -23.14 -0.41 -11.20
CA ARG A 490 -23.71 0.93 -11.52
C ARG A 490 -23.23 1.50 -12.85
N PHE A 491 -22.44 0.75 -13.60
CA PHE A 491 -21.93 1.14 -14.90
C PHE A 491 -22.44 0.20 -16.00
N PRO A 492 -23.75 0.26 -16.34
CA PRO A 492 -24.37 -0.66 -17.31
C PRO A 492 -23.70 -0.66 -18.67
N GLU A 493 -23.10 0.47 -19.07
CA GLU A 493 -22.43 0.65 -20.38
C GLU A 493 -21.20 -0.26 -20.52
N VAL A 494 -20.51 -0.57 -19.44
CA VAL A 494 -19.29 -1.40 -19.43
C VAL A 494 -19.45 -2.68 -18.62
N LEU A 495 -20.64 -2.94 -18.06
CA LEU A 495 -20.87 -4.07 -17.13
C LEU A 495 -20.47 -5.45 -17.68
N PRO A 496 -20.70 -5.78 -18.97
CA PRO A 496 -20.23 -7.06 -19.51
C PRO A 496 -18.71 -7.20 -19.47
N ALA A 497 -17.98 -6.15 -19.85
CA ALA A 497 -16.51 -6.14 -19.80
C ALA A 497 -15.99 -6.18 -18.34
N VAL A 498 -16.57 -5.39 -17.45
CA VAL A 498 -16.28 -5.42 -16.00
C VAL A 498 -16.43 -6.84 -15.44
N ARG A 499 -17.55 -7.52 -15.74
CA ARG A 499 -17.78 -8.91 -15.29
C ARG A 499 -16.68 -9.84 -15.79
N ASN A 500 -16.30 -9.73 -17.05
CA ASN A 500 -15.26 -10.54 -17.65
C ASN A 500 -13.89 -10.28 -17.00
N MET A 501 -13.54 -9.01 -16.73
CA MET A 501 -12.29 -8.65 -16.07
C MET A 501 -12.25 -9.12 -14.61
N ILE A 502 -13.35 -9.01 -13.86
CA ILE A 502 -13.40 -9.57 -12.50
C ILE A 502 -13.22 -11.09 -12.57
N ARG A 503 -13.91 -11.79 -13.46
CA ARG A 503 -13.76 -13.23 -13.64
C ARG A 503 -12.35 -13.64 -14.06
N LEU A 504 -11.67 -12.82 -14.89
CA LEU A 504 -10.28 -13.02 -15.26
C LEU A 504 -9.35 -12.98 -14.04
N ARG A 505 -9.61 -12.08 -13.05
CA ARG A 505 -8.89 -12.09 -11.76
C ARG A 505 -8.94 -13.47 -11.11
N TYR A 506 -10.12 -14.05 -10.97
CA TYR A 506 -10.29 -15.35 -10.30
C TYR A 506 -9.63 -16.48 -11.10
N ALA A 507 -9.72 -16.43 -12.42
CA ALA A 507 -9.06 -17.41 -13.27
C ALA A 507 -7.53 -17.33 -13.16
N LEU A 508 -6.95 -16.15 -13.00
CA LEU A 508 -5.51 -15.94 -12.84
C LEU A 508 -4.99 -16.17 -11.42
N LEU A 509 -5.86 -16.35 -10.41
CA LEU A 509 -5.44 -16.52 -9.02
C LEU A 509 -4.42 -17.66 -8.82
N PRO A 510 -4.48 -18.82 -9.49
CA PRO A 510 -3.42 -19.84 -9.34
C PRO A 510 -2.03 -19.31 -9.67
N TYR A 511 -1.90 -18.45 -10.68
CA TYR A 511 -0.64 -17.77 -11.00
C TYR A 511 -0.33 -16.63 -10.01
N LEU A 512 -1.24 -15.69 -9.86
CA LEU A 512 -1.03 -14.48 -9.05
C LEU A 512 -0.71 -14.82 -7.58
N TYR A 513 -1.43 -15.78 -7.00
CA TYR A 513 -1.18 -16.24 -5.64
C TYR A 513 0.17 -16.98 -5.53
N SER A 514 0.53 -17.80 -6.52
CA SER A 514 1.83 -18.47 -6.55
C SER A 514 2.99 -17.48 -6.63
N GLU A 515 2.90 -16.47 -7.49
CA GLU A 515 3.94 -15.43 -7.61
C GLU A 515 4.04 -14.57 -6.35
N PHE A 516 2.90 -14.27 -5.71
CA PHE A 516 2.91 -13.60 -4.40
C PHE A 516 3.61 -14.46 -3.33
N MET A 517 3.30 -15.75 -3.26
CA MET A 517 3.91 -16.67 -2.29
C MET A 517 5.41 -16.88 -2.55
N LYS A 518 5.84 -16.97 -3.82
CA LYS A 518 7.27 -16.95 -4.17
C LYS A 518 7.93 -15.67 -3.67
N ALA A 519 7.33 -14.52 -3.98
CA ALA A 519 7.86 -13.23 -3.57
C ALA A 519 7.96 -13.10 -2.04
N ALA A 520 6.96 -13.59 -1.29
CA ALA A 520 6.94 -13.53 0.17
C ALA A 520 7.92 -14.50 0.83
N LEU A 521 8.01 -15.75 0.34
CA LEU A 521 8.80 -16.81 0.97
C LEU A 521 10.27 -16.80 0.53
N GLU A 522 10.55 -16.30 -0.66
CA GLU A 522 11.92 -16.30 -1.24
C GLU A 522 12.53 -14.89 -1.28
N ASN A 523 11.82 -13.87 -0.78
CA ASN A 523 12.23 -12.46 -0.79
C ASN A 523 12.49 -11.90 -2.20
N THR A 524 11.73 -12.38 -3.21
CA THR A 524 11.78 -11.88 -4.58
C THR A 524 10.71 -10.80 -4.82
N SER A 525 10.57 -10.29 -6.04
CA SER A 525 9.61 -9.25 -6.38
C SER A 525 8.39 -9.84 -7.07
N TYR A 526 7.19 -9.37 -6.70
CA TYR A 526 5.95 -9.70 -7.40
C TYR A 526 5.80 -8.82 -8.65
N PHE A 527 5.81 -7.49 -8.49
CA PHE A 527 5.99 -6.54 -9.58
C PHE A 527 7.42 -6.02 -9.63
N ARG A 528 7.97 -5.82 -10.83
CA ARG A 528 9.26 -5.15 -11.01
C ARG A 528 9.33 -4.40 -12.34
N PRO A 529 10.15 -3.34 -12.42
CA PRO A 529 10.43 -2.64 -13.67
C PRO A 529 11.11 -3.55 -14.69
N LEU A 530 10.93 -3.30 -15.97
CA LEU A 530 11.62 -4.04 -17.05
C LEU A 530 13.13 -4.00 -16.88
N ALA A 531 13.67 -2.85 -16.50
CA ALA A 531 15.10 -2.63 -16.26
C ALA A 531 15.75 -3.64 -15.31
N PHE A 532 15.00 -4.27 -14.39
CA PHE A 532 15.55 -5.20 -13.41
C PHE A 532 15.93 -6.55 -14.02
N ASP A 533 15.19 -7.00 -15.02
CA ASP A 533 15.53 -8.23 -15.77
C ASP A 533 16.39 -7.94 -17.02
N TYR A 534 16.36 -6.69 -17.51
CA TYR A 534 17.10 -6.24 -18.70
C TYR A 534 17.98 -5.00 -18.38
N PRO A 535 18.95 -5.12 -17.46
CA PRO A 535 19.70 -3.97 -16.92
C PRO A 535 20.61 -3.29 -17.95
N ASP A 536 21.03 -3.98 -18.98
CA ASP A 536 21.90 -3.48 -20.05
C ASP A 536 21.12 -2.92 -21.26
N ASP A 537 19.78 -2.99 -21.24
CA ASP A 537 18.90 -2.48 -22.26
C ASP A 537 18.50 -1.03 -21.93
N PRO A 538 18.95 -0.03 -22.74
CA PRO A 538 18.64 1.37 -22.48
C PRO A 538 17.16 1.69 -22.64
N ASP A 539 16.46 1.03 -23.57
CA ASP A 539 15.03 1.27 -23.78
C ASP A 539 14.19 0.70 -22.62
N ALA A 540 14.57 -0.47 -22.09
CA ALA A 540 13.91 -1.04 -20.89
C ALA A 540 14.03 -0.14 -19.66
N ARG A 541 15.09 0.68 -19.53
CA ARG A 541 15.27 1.64 -18.45
C ARG A 541 14.36 2.85 -18.53
N GLU A 542 13.92 3.22 -19.74
CA GLU A 542 13.02 4.35 -19.97
C GLU A 542 11.53 3.97 -19.86
N VAL A 543 11.23 2.68 -19.71
CA VAL A 543 9.84 2.21 -19.58
C VAL A 543 9.33 2.42 -18.15
N GLU A 544 8.30 3.26 -18.00
CA GLU A 544 7.71 3.61 -16.72
C GLU A 544 6.22 3.25 -16.57
N ASP A 545 5.68 2.49 -17.52
CA ASP A 545 4.26 2.18 -17.60
C ASP A 545 3.96 0.72 -17.99
N GLN A 546 5.00 -0.13 -17.91
CA GLN A 546 4.93 -1.57 -18.09
C GLN A 546 5.62 -2.26 -16.90
N LEU A 547 5.05 -3.35 -16.42
CA LEU A 547 5.55 -4.06 -15.25
C LEU A 547 5.70 -5.54 -15.55
N LEU A 548 6.84 -6.13 -15.19
CA LEU A 548 6.97 -7.57 -15.08
C LEU A 548 6.19 -8.03 -13.83
N LEU A 549 5.41 -9.10 -13.98
CA LEU A 549 4.59 -9.71 -12.94
C LEU A 549 4.99 -11.16 -12.76
N GLY A 550 5.64 -11.44 -11.63
CA GLY A 550 6.21 -12.75 -11.39
C GLY A 550 7.22 -13.13 -12.47
N GLU A 551 7.36 -14.44 -12.74
CA GLU A 551 8.37 -14.95 -13.68
C GLU A 551 7.94 -14.81 -15.14
N GLY A 552 6.65 -15.03 -15.43
CA GLY A 552 6.18 -15.30 -16.80
C GLY A 552 5.34 -14.21 -17.47
N LEU A 553 4.88 -13.19 -16.74
CA LEU A 553 3.99 -12.17 -17.30
C LEU A 553 4.63 -10.78 -17.36
N MET A 554 4.22 -10.01 -18.36
CA MET A 554 4.38 -8.56 -18.40
C MET A 554 3.02 -7.91 -18.64
N ALA A 555 2.69 -6.88 -17.83
CA ALA A 555 1.50 -6.07 -17.96
C ALA A 555 1.81 -4.75 -18.67
N ALA A 556 0.95 -4.34 -19.59
CA ALA A 556 1.01 -3.05 -20.25
C ALA A 556 -0.37 -2.35 -20.20
N PRO A 557 -0.75 -1.79 -19.03
CA PRO A 557 -2.07 -1.20 -18.83
C PRO A 557 -2.32 0.02 -19.72
N VAL A 558 -3.57 0.21 -20.17
CA VAL A 558 -3.97 1.43 -20.87
C VAL A 558 -4.44 2.46 -19.83
N TYR A 559 -3.81 3.63 -19.79
CA TYR A 559 -4.04 4.67 -18.77
C TYR A 559 -4.34 6.06 -19.39
N VAL A 560 -4.66 6.10 -20.66
CA VAL A 560 -4.98 7.35 -21.37
C VAL A 560 -6.44 7.30 -21.83
N GLN A 561 -7.17 8.37 -21.53
CA GLN A 561 -8.57 8.48 -21.92
C GLN A 561 -8.75 8.44 -23.43
N ASN A 562 -9.79 7.76 -23.90
CA ASN A 562 -10.13 7.59 -25.33
C ASN A 562 -9.01 6.93 -26.15
N ALA A 563 -8.07 6.25 -25.54
CA ALA A 563 -7.03 5.53 -26.27
C ALA A 563 -7.63 4.33 -27.04
N HIS A 564 -7.20 4.18 -28.29
CA HIS A 564 -7.51 3.02 -29.14
C HIS A 564 -6.31 2.08 -29.27
N GLY A 565 -5.35 2.18 -28.36
CA GLY A 565 -4.11 1.42 -28.31
C GLY A 565 -3.04 2.19 -27.55
N ARG A 566 -1.87 1.58 -27.41
CA ARG A 566 -0.73 2.20 -26.75
C ARG A 566 0.60 1.75 -27.36
N HIS A 567 1.64 2.52 -27.09
CA HIS A 567 3.01 2.08 -27.34
C HIS A 567 3.45 1.10 -26.26
N VAL A 568 4.11 0.02 -26.69
CA VAL A 568 4.68 -1.01 -25.82
C VAL A 568 6.09 -1.31 -26.28
N TYR A 569 7.02 -1.39 -25.35
CA TYR A 569 8.38 -1.88 -25.60
C TYR A 569 8.50 -3.32 -25.12
N LEU A 570 9.05 -4.19 -25.98
CA LEU A 570 9.33 -5.59 -25.70
C LEU A 570 10.85 -5.82 -25.71
N PRO A 571 11.48 -6.09 -24.58
CA PRO A 571 12.94 -6.34 -24.54
C PRO A 571 13.33 -7.68 -25.14
N GLU A 572 12.38 -8.60 -25.28
CA GLU A 572 12.50 -9.92 -25.91
C GLU A 572 11.23 -10.24 -26.69
N PRO A 573 11.22 -11.23 -27.61
CA PRO A 573 9.97 -11.69 -28.23
C PRO A 573 8.99 -12.15 -27.16
N MET A 574 7.73 -11.71 -27.23
CA MET A 574 6.68 -12.09 -26.28
C MET A 574 5.39 -12.49 -27.00
N LYS A 575 4.60 -13.36 -26.35
CA LYS A 575 3.26 -13.68 -26.81
C LYS A 575 2.28 -12.70 -26.20
N LEU A 576 1.70 -11.81 -27.01
CA LEU A 576 0.60 -10.92 -26.64
C LEU A 576 -0.70 -11.72 -26.51
N LEU A 577 -1.43 -11.47 -25.44
CA LEU A 577 -2.83 -11.81 -25.26
C LEU A 577 -3.66 -10.52 -25.21
N ARG A 578 -4.60 -10.35 -26.14
CA ARG A 578 -5.63 -9.31 -26.09
C ARG A 578 -6.87 -9.94 -25.46
N LEU A 579 -7.04 -9.75 -24.16
CA LEU A 579 -8.02 -10.45 -23.34
C LEU A 579 -9.32 -9.66 -23.25
N ARG A 580 -10.42 -10.24 -23.70
CA ARG A 580 -11.81 -9.78 -23.46
C ARG A 580 -12.50 -10.60 -22.38
N ALA A 581 -12.13 -11.89 -22.27
CA ALA A 581 -12.56 -12.83 -21.22
C ALA A 581 -11.51 -13.94 -21.08
N VAL A 582 -11.73 -14.87 -20.16
CA VAL A 582 -10.81 -16.02 -19.93
C VAL A 582 -10.72 -16.91 -21.17
N ASP A 583 -11.80 -17.09 -21.88
CA ASP A 583 -11.98 -17.95 -23.08
C ASP A 583 -12.19 -17.14 -24.38
N ASP A 584 -12.11 -15.82 -24.32
CA ASP A 584 -12.22 -14.91 -25.47
C ASP A 584 -11.03 -13.96 -25.50
N TYR A 585 -10.04 -14.31 -26.30
CA TYR A 585 -8.83 -13.51 -26.53
C TYR A 585 -8.19 -13.81 -27.89
N ASP A 586 -7.48 -12.81 -28.40
CA ASP A 586 -6.59 -12.98 -29.54
C ASP A 586 -5.15 -13.13 -29.06
N GLU A 587 -4.38 -13.99 -29.72
CA GLU A 587 -2.96 -14.15 -29.42
C GLU A 587 -2.08 -13.86 -30.65
N GLU A 588 -0.92 -13.26 -30.38
CA GLU A 588 0.06 -12.90 -31.40
C GLU A 588 1.47 -12.94 -30.80
N ILE A 589 2.43 -13.51 -31.53
CA ILE A 589 3.85 -13.44 -31.14
C ILE A 589 4.44 -12.19 -31.77
N LEU A 590 4.94 -11.29 -30.92
CA LEU A 590 5.60 -10.06 -31.34
C LEU A 590 7.11 -10.15 -31.11
N PRO A 591 7.94 -9.67 -32.05
CA PRO A 591 9.40 -9.62 -31.85
C PRO A 591 9.78 -8.58 -30.81
N ALA A 592 11.01 -8.60 -30.33
CA ALA A 592 11.58 -7.53 -29.52
C ALA A 592 11.52 -6.19 -30.25
N GLY A 593 11.39 -5.08 -29.51
CA GLY A 593 11.36 -3.71 -30.01
C GLY A 593 10.09 -2.93 -29.64
N HIS A 594 9.90 -1.78 -30.29
CA HIS A 594 8.78 -0.88 -30.06
C HIS A 594 7.59 -1.24 -30.94
N HIS A 595 6.41 -1.33 -30.35
CA HIS A 595 5.16 -1.65 -31.00
C HIS A 595 4.07 -0.64 -30.65
N TYR A 596 3.20 -0.31 -31.62
CA TYR A 596 1.91 0.30 -31.31
C TYR A 596 0.84 -0.78 -31.39
N ILE A 597 0.23 -1.10 -30.25
CA ILE A 597 -0.76 -2.17 -30.13
C ILE A 597 -2.14 -1.55 -30.00
N ARG A 598 -3.03 -1.91 -30.92
CA ARG A 598 -4.44 -1.52 -30.81
C ARG A 598 -5.09 -2.27 -29.67
N CYS A 599 -5.95 -1.57 -28.94
CA CYS A 599 -6.64 -2.10 -27.77
C CYS A 599 -7.99 -1.39 -27.64
N ALA A 600 -9.08 -2.12 -27.76
CA ALA A 600 -10.43 -1.62 -27.51
C ALA A 600 -10.63 -1.39 -26.01
N LEU A 601 -11.72 -0.72 -25.61
CA LEU A 601 -11.98 -0.41 -24.19
C LEU A 601 -12.19 -1.68 -23.34
N ASP A 602 -12.73 -2.73 -23.92
CA ASP A 602 -13.00 -4.00 -23.29
C ASP A 602 -11.87 -5.04 -23.45
N GLU A 603 -10.69 -4.59 -23.92
CA GLU A 603 -9.51 -5.43 -24.11
C GLU A 603 -8.40 -5.07 -23.13
N MET A 604 -7.85 -6.05 -22.45
CA MET A 604 -6.65 -5.95 -21.63
C MET A 604 -5.45 -6.53 -22.36
N LEU A 605 -4.30 -5.84 -22.30
CA LEU A 605 -3.04 -6.31 -22.87
C LEU A 605 -2.19 -7.01 -21.81
N LEU A 606 -1.93 -8.30 -22.03
CA LEU A 606 -1.05 -9.10 -21.22
C LEU A 606 -0.06 -9.85 -22.10
N PHE A 607 1.19 -10.01 -21.64
CA PHE A 607 2.24 -10.63 -22.43
C PHE A 607 2.83 -11.83 -21.67
N ILE A 608 2.97 -12.95 -22.35
CA ILE A 608 3.67 -14.12 -21.83
C ILE A 608 5.12 -14.10 -22.33
N ARG A 609 6.06 -14.21 -21.43
CA ARG A 609 7.49 -14.30 -21.70
C ARG A 609 7.85 -15.66 -22.28
N PRO A 610 8.89 -15.77 -23.13
CA PRO A 610 9.31 -17.05 -23.69
C PRO A 610 9.76 -18.03 -22.59
N GLY A 611 9.42 -19.30 -22.77
CA GLY A 611 9.77 -20.37 -21.82
C GLY A 611 8.89 -20.45 -20.58
N HIS A 612 7.78 -19.73 -20.50
CA HIS A 612 6.94 -19.67 -19.30
C HIS A 612 5.54 -20.27 -19.49
N ILE A 613 4.98 -20.71 -18.36
CA ILE A 613 3.63 -21.27 -18.23
C ILE A 613 2.84 -20.42 -17.23
N ILE A 614 1.60 -20.12 -17.59
CA ILE A 614 0.64 -19.41 -16.74
C ILE A 614 -0.54 -20.33 -16.44
N PRO A 615 -0.69 -20.85 -15.22
CA PRO A 615 -1.84 -21.65 -14.84
C PRO A 615 -3.09 -20.77 -14.69
N VAL A 616 -4.16 -21.17 -15.37
CA VAL A 616 -5.43 -20.46 -15.42
C VAL A 616 -6.55 -21.42 -15.02
N ALA A 617 -7.31 -21.08 -13.97
CA ALA A 617 -8.46 -21.84 -13.51
C ALA A 617 -9.74 -21.44 -14.25
N GLN A 618 -10.81 -22.19 -14.05
CA GLN A 618 -12.16 -21.72 -14.37
C GLN A 618 -12.54 -20.60 -13.40
N PRO A 619 -13.18 -19.52 -13.86
CA PRO A 619 -13.65 -18.44 -12.98
C PRO A 619 -14.62 -18.93 -11.91
N ALA A 620 -14.56 -18.35 -10.73
CA ALA A 620 -15.44 -18.64 -9.60
C ALA A 620 -16.11 -17.35 -9.09
N ASN A 621 -17.17 -17.46 -8.29
CA ASN A 621 -17.87 -16.31 -7.72
C ASN A 621 -17.15 -15.72 -6.49
N ASN A 622 -16.27 -16.50 -5.89
CA ASN A 622 -15.39 -16.11 -4.80
C ASN A 622 -14.22 -17.09 -4.71
N THR A 623 -13.24 -16.77 -3.90
CA THR A 623 -12.03 -17.61 -3.74
C THR A 623 -12.31 -18.97 -3.08
N ALA A 624 -13.38 -19.10 -2.30
CA ALA A 624 -13.74 -20.37 -1.66
C ALA A 624 -14.31 -21.39 -2.65
N GLU A 625 -14.90 -20.92 -3.75
CA GLU A 625 -15.42 -21.74 -4.84
C GLU A 625 -14.38 -22.04 -5.93
N LEU A 626 -13.19 -21.42 -5.86
CA LEU A 626 -12.16 -21.58 -6.89
C LEU A 626 -11.59 -23.00 -6.89
N ASP A 627 -11.81 -23.71 -7.99
CA ASP A 627 -11.17 -25.00 -8.26
C ASP A 627 -9.86 -24.83 -9.02
N ASP A 628 -8.74 -24.98 -8.32
CA ASP A 628 -7.40 -24.93 -8.87
C ASP A 628 -6.82 -26.36 -9.14
N SER A 629 -7.68 -27.37 -9.20
CA SER A 629 -7.29 -28.75 -9.58
C SER A 629 -7.35 -29.01 -11.08
N SER A 630 -8.18 -28.27 -11.80
CA SER A 630 -8.33 -28.36 -13.26
C SER A 630 -7.92 -27.01 -13.90
N LEU A 631 -6.77 -26.99 -14.55
CA LEU A 631 -6.15 -25.77 -15.05
C LEU A 631 -5.97 -25.82 -16.58
N THR A 632 -6.22 -24.71 -17.23
CA THR A 632 -5.70 -24.41 -18.56
C THR A 632 -4.31 -23.81 -18.40
N LEU A 633 -3.38 -24.20 -19.25
CA LEU A 633 -2.01 -23.67 -19.23
C LEU A 633 -1.79 -22.76 -20.43
N TRP A 634 -1.76 -21.45 -20.21
CA TRP A 634 -1.28 -20.52 -21.22
C TRP A 634 0.24 -20.58 -21.26
N SER A 635 0.83 -20.58 -22.43
CA SER A 635 2.30 -20.67 -22.56
C SER A 635 2.82 -19.99 -23.80
N PHE A 636 4.09 -19.65 -23.76
CA PHE A 636 4.86 -19.27 -24.94
C PHE A 636 6.15 -20.12 -24.97
N LEU A 637 6.11 -21.19 -25.77
CA LEU A 637 7.23 -22.12 -25.92
C LEU A 637 7.59 -22.24 -27.40
N PRO A 638 8.89 -22.28 -27.74
CA PRO A 638 9.35 -22.71 -29.06
C PRO A 638 8.99 -24.17 -29.32
N ASP A 639 8.87 -24.56 -30.59
CA ASP A 639 8.59 -25.93 -31.00
C ASP A 639 9.63 -26.89 -30.44
N GLY A 640 9.17 -27.98 -29.84
CA GLY A 640 10.03 -29.03 -29.24
C GLY A 640 10.61 -28.71 -27.89
N GLU A 641 10.31 -27.54 -27.32
CA GLU A 641 10.74 -27.17 -25.98
C GLU A 641 9.72 -27.58 -24.91
N SER A 642 10.19 -27.61 -23.67
CA SER A 642 9.37 -27.83 -22.48
C SER A 642 9.61 -26.78 -21.46
N ALA A 643 8.59 -26.49 -20.66
CA ALA A 643 8.70 -25.60 -19.52
C ALA A 643 8.10 -26.22 -18.27
N GLU A 644 8.57 -25.73 -17.14
CA GLU A 644 8.08 -26.09 -15.81
C GLU A 644 7.63 -24.83 -15.07
N TYR A 645 6.59 -24.97 -14.24
CA TYR A 645 6.11 -23.91 -13.37
C TYR A 645 5.88 -24.45 -11.96
N ARG A 646 6.43 -23.79 -10.95
CA ARG A 646 6.20 -24.09 -9.53
C ARG A 646 4.95 -23.35 -9.06
N MET A 647 3.84 -24.04 -8.96
CA MET A 647 2.58 -23.51 -8.45
C MET A 647 2.49 -23.73 -6.94
N TYR A 648 2.02 -22.72 -6.22
CA TYR A 648 1.75 -22.80 -4.80
C TYR A 648 0.26 -23.06 -4.52
N ARG A 649 -0.03 -24.05 -3.67
CA ARG A 649 -1.40 -24.42 -3.30
C ARG A 649 -1.44 -24.86 -1.83
N ASP A 650 -2.12 -24.07 -1.00
CA ASP A 650 -2.39 -24.35 0.40
C ASP A 650 -3.89 -24.24 0.74
N ASP A 651 -4.23 -24.27 2.03
CA ASP A 651 -5.60 -24.06 2.47
C ASP A 651 -6.04 -22.58 2.46
N GLY A 652 -5.11 -21.66 2.27
CA GLY A 652 -5.34 -20.22 2.19
C GLY A 652 -5.70 -19.53 3.51
N VAL A 653 -5.76 -20.24 4.63
CA VAL A 653 -6.23 -19.70 5.92
C VAL A 653 -5.27 -19.95 7.09
N THR A 654 -4.50 -21.04 7.09
CA THR A 654 -3.57 -21.35 8.18
C THR A 654 -2.21 -20.66 7.98
N THR A 655 -1.47 -20.50 9.10
CA THR A 655 -0.11 -19.95 9.07
C THR A 655 0.96 -20.98 8.67
N GLU A 656 0.56 -22.19 8.27
CA GLU A 656 1.45 -23.27 7.89
C GLU A 656 1.93 -23.19 6.42
N TYR A 657 2.23 -22.00 5.93
CA TYR A 657 2.53 -21.73 4.52
C TYR A 657 3.92 -22.19 4.05
N GLU A 658 4.84 -22.64 4.92
CA GLU A 658 6.20 -23.06 4.52
C GLU A 658 6.31 -24.53 4.14
N LYS A 659 5.21 -25.30 4.19
CA LYS A 659 5.23 -26.73 3.90
C LYS A 659 5.59 -27.02 2.43
N LYS A 660 6.50 -27.96 2.24
CA LYS A 660 6.96 -28.35 0.88
C LYS A 660 5.84 -28.93 0.02
N GLU A 661 4.87 -29.62 0.62
CA GLU A 661 3.71 -30.18 -0.07
C GLU A 661 2.78 -29.14 -0.72
N HIS A 662 2.91 -27.86 -0.33
CA HIS A 662 2.18 -26.76 -0.97
C HIS A 662 2.70 -26.41 -2.36
N TRP A 663 3.91 -26.86 -2.71
CA TRP A 663 4.50 -26.63 -4.02
C TRP A 663 4.22 -27.80 -4.97
N LYS A 664 3.68 -27.49 -6.15
CA LYS A 664 3.43 -28.43 -7.23
C LYS A 664 4.14 -27.97 -8.48
N THR A 665 4.76 -28.90 -9.20
CA THR A 665 5.36 -28.59 -10.51
C THR A 665 4.36 -28.94 -11.61
N LEU A 666 4.05 -27.94 -12.42
CA LEU A 666 3.31 -28.10 -13.67
C LEU A 666 4.32 -28.17 -14.81
N GLN A 667 4.08 -29.03 -15.78
CA GLN A 667 4.95 -29.21 -16.94
C GLN A 667 4.15 -29.22 -18.23
N ILE A 668 4.70 -28.64 -19.28
CA ILE A 668 4.17 -28.70 -20.64
C ILE A 668 5.28 -29.02 -21.62
N HIS A 669 4.97 -29.88 -22.59
CA HIS A 669 5.83 -30.14 -23.74
C HIS A 669 5.09 -29.68 -24.99
N GLN A 670 5.70 -28.80 -25.76
CA GLN A 670 5.18 -28.41 -27.06
C GLN A 670 5.59 -29.47 -28.07
N SER A 671 4.61 -30.19 -28.61
CA SER A 671 4.80 -31.24 -29.59
C SER A 671 5.04 -30.68 -30.99
#